data_a748cbd8020f2d8ca0a12594c6d8f084
#
_entry.id   a748cbd8020f2d8ca0a12594c6d8f084
#
_cell.length_a   1.000
_cell.length_b   1.000
_cell.length_c   1.000
_cell.angle_alpha   90.00
_cell.angle_beta   90.00
_cell.angle_gamma   90.00
#
_symmetry.space_group_name_H-M   'P 1'
#
loop_
_entity.id
_entity.type
_entity.pdbx_description
1 polymer ?
#
loop_
_entity_poly.entity_id
_entity_poly.type
_entity_poly.pdbx_seq_one_letter_code
_entity_poly.pdbx_strand_id
1 'polypeptide(L)'
;MKYTVVGMLAHVDAGKTTLSESLLYQSKTIRKWGRVDHGSTFFDYDQQERKRGITIFAKQARLKWKDTLIQLLDTPGHVDFSAEMERTLGVLDYAVVIISALDGVQAHTETIWKLLKHYQVPTFLFINKMDITYASKAQLLQEIKTKLGDACVDFTDMDDAFYEQAALCEEALLEEYAQTLYISDASLQKAIMERKLFPCFFGAALKQQGVVAFLDALDRFTIQKTYPDTFGAKVYQITHDEQGSILAHVKITGGVLRAKQVLENKEKIDQLRRYQGNDFQIVQEAKAGEIITLKGVRHLYAGAALGYEKTEKPMLAAYLNYVVEPLQQVDLFQLHRQLAELAKEDPQLHVTLKDGTLFIRLMGEIQIEVIRQLIEARYGVSVALRADKVAYMETIRTAAEGVGHFEPLRHYAEVHLLLEPLPQGSGVEVRSDCPYDELAKNWQRLILDHLETTQFPGVLCGMPLTDVRITLLSGKAHLKHTESNDFKEACNRALRQALMKVESVLLEPYYAYEMEVPSALAAKAIYDVEAMQGTFALVSDNGESAVLSGRAPVAKLHGYQGKLHAYSKGKGKLFCSFACFAPCENAEALITQIGYDPQKDSAFPCGSIFCKHGADFYVPWDEVEHYMHLPYQYQKKEAVLSPITHETSKRTYGEEELEAIFQRTYRTKAKENKKAFHKTEKMNKETTAKQPSERCLLVDGYNLIFSWPQLQQMAKDNMEGARKRLIDMMGNYQGYHGGLLILVFDAYQVERSQPMMHKDGDIYVAYTKYAQSADQYIEQATHELASNYQVRVATSDGAVQLISMSQGAQRISAREFLKEVEETGAFLLKAHQQQNTYHFAQPLAALRKQDHDAERSEKEDEQNTS
;
A
#
# COMPACT_ATOMS: atom_id res chain seq x y z
N MET A 1 32.58 -24.89 -8.78
CA MET A 1 32.47 -23.52 -8.25
C MET A 1 31.09 -23.01 -8.59
N LYS A 2 30.29 -22.74 -7.59
CA LYS A 2 28.91 -22.25 -7.69
C LYS A 2 28.92 -20.74 -8.02
N TYR A 3 28.01 -20.28 -8.88
CA TYR A 3 27.81 -18.87 -9.21
C TYR A 3 26.42 -18.45 -8.79
N THR A 4 26.31 -17.35 -8.05
CA THR A 4 25.05 -16.87 -7.48
C THR A 4 24.98 -15.34 -7.50
N VAL A 5 23.86 -14.79 -7.93
CA VAL A 5 23.58 -13.35 -7.91
C VAL A 5 22.76 -13.00 -6.67
N VAL A 6 23.32 -12.16 -5.82
CA VAL A 6 22.72 -11.77 -4.54
C VAL A 6 22.48 -10.27 -4.50
N GLY A 7 21.22 -9.86 -4.29
CA GLY A 7 20.84 -8.47 -4.14
C GLY A 7 20.79 -8.04 -2.67
N MET A 8 21.39 -6.89 -2.37
CA MET A 8 21.37 -6.27 -1.04
C MET A 8 20.25 -5.23 -1.00
N LEU A 9 19.23 -5.46 -0.18
CA LEU A 9 18.02 -4.66 -0.08
C LEU A 9 17.84 -4.15 1.35
N ALA A 10 17.47 -2.92 1.52
CA ALA A 10 17.26 -2.34 2.85
C ALA A 10 16.44 -1.06 2.78
N HIS A 11 15.80 -0.72 3.89
CA HIS A 11 15.39 0.65 4.14
C HIS A 11 16.62 1.58 4.32
N VAL A 12 16.41 2.88 4.14
CA VAL A 12 17.44 3.90 4.36
C VAL A 12 18.06 3.75 5.76
N ASP A 13 19.35 3.95 5.86
CA ASP A 13 20.15 3.87 7.11
C ASP A 13 20.18 2.50 7.81
N ALA A 14 19.59 1.44 7.26
CA ALA A 14 19.72 0.10 7.84
C ALA A 14 21.14 -0.48 7.80
N GLY A 15 22.07 0.16 7.06
CA GLY A 15 23.47 -0.24 6.95
C GLY A 15 23.76 -1.19 5.79
N LYS A 16 22.98 -1.09 4.70
CA LYS A 16 23.14 -1.88 3.47
C LYS A 16 24.53 -1.81 2.89
N THR A 17 25.02 -0.62 2.53
CA THR A 17 26.37 -0.42 1.95
C THR A 17 27.46 -0.83 2.93
N THR A 18 27.24 -0.61 4.25
CA THR A 18 28.19 -1.06 5.28
C THR A 18 28.32 -2.57 5.32
N LEU A 19 27.21 -3.32 5.20
CA LEU A 19 27.25 -4.78 5.14
C LEU A 19 27.92 -5.24 3.83
N SER A 20 27.55 -4.65 2.69
CA SER A 20 28.16 -4.93 1.38
C SER A 20 29.68 -4.75 1.41
N GLU A 21 30.19 -3.66 1.96
CA GLU A 21 31.62 -3.38 2.17
C GLU A 21 32.27 -4.40 3.11
N SER A 22 31.58 -4.79 4.20
CA SER A 22 32.08 -5.79 5.14
C SER A 22 32.22 -7.17 4.50
N LEU A 23 31.28 -7.57 3.65
CA LEU A 23 31.33 -8.82 2.87
C LEU A 23 32.53 -8.82 1.91
N LEU A 24 32.77 -7.71 1.19
CA LEU A 24 33.92 -7.55 0.29
C LEU A 24 35.26 -7.57 1.04
N TYR A 25 35.32 -6.97 2.23
CA TYR A 25 36.51 -6.94 3.05
C TYR A 25 36.81 -8.32 3.63
N GLN A 26 35.85 -9.01 4.20
CA GLN A 26 36.01 -10.36 4.77
C GLN A 26 36.38 -11.39 3.70
N SER A 27 35.83 -11.28 2.49
CA SER A 27 36.24 -12.10 1.34
C SER A 27 37.58 -11.74 0.75
N LYS A 28 38.31 -10.75 1.30
CA LYS A 28 39.60 -10.22 0.81
C LYS A 28 39.51 -9.67 -0.62
N THR A 29 38.34 -9.34 -1.09
CA THR A 29 38.15 -8.73 -2.42
C THR A 29 38.66 -7.30 -2.43
N ILE A 30 38.49 -6.57 -1.33
CA ILE A 30 39.07 -5.24 -1.10
C ILE A 30 40.09 -5.29 0.04
N ARG A 31 41.14 -4.50 -0.10
CA ARG A 31 42.24 -4.48 0.88
C ARG A 31 41.98 -3.54 2.07
N LYS A 32 41.20 -2.49 1.84
CA LYS A 32 40.82 -1.50 2.85
C LYS A 32 39.32 -1.49 2.98
N TRP A 33 38.85 -1.53 4.21
CA TRP A 33 37.44 -1.41 4.49
C TRP A 33 37.01 0.04 4.30
N GLY A 34 36.02 0.26 3.39
CA GLY A 34 35.43 1.56 3.14
C GLY A 34 34.39 1.91 4.20
N ARG A 35 34.28 3.19 4.53
CA ARG A 35 33.24 3.71 5.44
C ARG A 35 32.40 4.74 4.71
N VAL A 36 31.07 4.59 4.80
CA VAL A 36 30.09 5.52 4.21
C VAL A 36 30.30 6.93 4.76
N ASP A 37 30.50 7.05 6.08
CA ASP A 37 30.72 8.34 6.78
C ASP A 37 31.92 9.12 6.26
N HIS A 38 32.90 8.44 5.67
CA HIS A 38 34.11 9.04 5.14
C HIS A 38 34.10 9.16 3.60
N GLY A 39 33.02 8.73 2.93
CA GLY A 39 32.93 8.71 1.46
C GLY A 39 34.01 7.86 0.76
N SER A 40 34.52 6.84 1.46
CA SER A 40 35.65 5.99 1.00
C SER A 40 35.20 4.58 0.61
N THR A 41 33.90 4.38 0.38
CA THR A 41 33.33 3.07 0.03
C THR A 41 33.68 2.66 -1.39
N PHE A 42 33.79 1.35 -1.63
CA PHE A 42 34.01 0.76 -2.94
C PHE A 42 32.79 0.98 -3.87
N PHE A 43 31.58 1.04 -3.31
CA PHE A 43 30.35 1.21 -4.05
C PHE A 43 30.00 2.67 -4.37
N ASP A 44 30.27 3.63 -3.46
CA ASP A 44 29.84 5.02 -3.63
C ASP A 44 30.91 5.83 -4.39
N TYR A 45 31.06 5.58 -5.69
CA TYR A 45 31.96 6.34 -6.55
C TYR A 45 31.26 7.50 -7.28
N ASP A 46 29.93 7.55 -7.31
CA ASP A 46 29.18 8.65 -7.89
C ASP A 46 29.19 9.90 -6.98
N GLN A 47 29.41 11.09 -7.58
CA GLN A 47 29.49 12.34 -6.80
C GLN A 47 28.18 12.72 -6.14
N GLN A 48 27.02 12.39 -6.75
CA GLN A 48 25.70 12.70 -6.20
C GLN A 48 25.38 11.82 -5.00
N GLU A 49 25.75 10.53 -5.06
CA GLU A 49 25.62 9.58 -3.95
C GLU A 49 26.47 9.98 -2.76
N ARG A 50 27.74 10.35 -3.01
CA ARG A 50 28.66 10.81 -1.94
C ARG A 50 28.18 12.06 -1.23
N LYS A 51 27.63 13.03 -1.97
CA LYS A 51 27.13 14.29 -1.38
C LYS A 51 25.92 14.08 -0.49
N ARG A 52 25.07 13.07 -0.80
CA ARG A 52 23.81 12.78 -0.09
C ARG A 52 23.92 11.65 0.91
N GLY A 53 24.97 10.81 0.80
CA GLY A 53 25.12 9.60 1.63
C GLY A 53 24.09 8.51 1.33
N ILE A 54 23.48 8.51 0.14
CA ILE A 54 22.50 7.51 -0.29
C ILE A 54 22.89 6.86 -1.60
N THR A 55 22.59 5.58 -1.76
CA THR A 55 22.74 4.86 -3.03
C THR A 55 21.58 5.21 -3.96
N ILE A 56 21.87 5.66 -5.17
CA ILE A 56 20.88 6.07 -6.19
C ILE A 56 20.78 4.99 -7.28
N PHE A 57 21.93 4.47 -7.73
CA PHE A 57 22.01 3.48 -8.79
C PHE A 57 22.47 2.12 -8.25
N ALA A 58 21.98 1.04 -8.87
CA ALA A 58 22.43 -0.30 -8.56
C ALA A 58 23.90 -0.47 -8.91
N LYS A 59 24.69 -0.97 -7.97
CA LYS A 59 26.14 -1.21 -8.12
C LYS A 59 26.42 -2.69 -8.05
N GLN A 60 27.48 -3.13 -8.72
CA GLN A 60 27.86 -4.52 -8.77
C GLN A 60 29.30 -4.77 -8.30
N ALA A 61 29.48 -5.85 -7.56
CA ALA A 61 30.79 -6.33 -7.15
C ALA A 61 30.81 -7.86 -7.15
N ARG A 62 31.98 -8.45 -7.35
CA ARG A 62 32.16 -9.90 -7.31
C ARG A 62 33.03 -10.25 -6.13
N LEU A 63 32.63 -11.24 -5.36
CA LEU A 63 33.42 -11.78 -4.28
C LEU A 63 33.48 -13.32 -4.40
N LYS A 64 34.59 -13.88 -3.97
CA LYS A 64 34.75 -15.34 -3.89
C LYS A 64 34.80 -15.74 -2.41
N TRP A 65 33.93 -16.66 -2.04
CA TRP A 65 33.97 -17.25 -0.71
C TRP A 65 33.88 -18.76 -0.83
N LYS A 66 34.87 -19.45 -0.30
CA LYS A 66 35.05 -20.92 -0.45
C LYS A 66 34.86 -21.36 -1.91
N ASP A 67 33.84 -22.17 -2.18
CA ASP A 67 33.51 -22.71 -3.51
C ASP A 67 32.45 -21.90 -4.27
N THR A 68 31.98 -20.78 -3.69
CA THR A 68 30.95 -19.92 -4.28
C THR A 68 31.55 -18.61 -4.78
N LEU A 69 31.18 -18.25 -6.00
CA LEU A 69 31.39 -16.92 -6.57
C LEU A 69 30.07 -16.15 -6.47
N ILE A 70 30.05 -15.15 -5.62
CA ILE A 70 28.87 -14.32 -5.39
C ILE A 70 29.01 -13.02 -6.18
N GLN A 71 28.01 -12.73 -7.02
CA GLN A 71 27.83 -11.44 -7.64
C GLN A 71 26.89 -10.62 -6.77
N LEU A 72 27.43 -9.65 -6.04
CA LEU A 72 26.63 -8.72 -5.24
C LEU A 72 26.09 -7.61 -6.11
N LEU A 73 24.79 -7.32 -5.93
CA LEU A 73 24.14 -6.13 -6.45
C LEU A 73 23.68 -5.28 -5.26
N ASP A 74 24.33 -4.14 -5.06
CA ASP A 74 23.95 -3.15 -4.06
C ASP A 74 22.87 -2.24 -4.64
N THR A 75 21.63 -2.28 -4.13
CA THR A 75 20.48 -1.56 -4.70
C THR A 75 20.21 -0.26 -3.96
N PRO A 76 19.50 0.71 -4.54
CA PRO A 76 19.03 1.88 -3.81
C PRO A 76 18.17 1.50 -2.59
N GLY A 77 18.38 2.18 -1.47
CA GLY A 77 17.59 2.00 -0.25
C GLY A 77 16.50 3.05 -0.08
N HIS A 78 16.50 4.10 -0.89
CA HIS A 78 15.53 5.18 -0.82
C HIS A 78 14.31 4.90 -1.70
N VAL A 79 13.12 5.23 -1.18
CA VAL A 79 11.83 4.95 -1.84
C VAL A 79 11.73 5.58 -3.23
N ASP A 80 12.26 6.80 -3.43
CA ASP A 80 12.24 7.50 -4.72
C ASP A 80 12.96 6.74 -5.85
N PHE A 81 13.85 5.81 -5.49
CA PHE A 81 14.60 4.97 -6.42
C PHE A 81 14.15 3.50 -6.41
N SER A 82 12.97 3.24 -5.86
CA SER A 82 12.43 1.87 -5.79
C SER A 82 12.21 1.24 -7.16
N ALA A 83 12.01 2.02 -8.21
CA ALA A 83 11.94 1.52 -9.58
C ALA A 83 13.26 0.88 -10.05
N GLU A 84 14.41 1.47 -9.71
CA GLU A 84 15.72 0.88 -9.98
C GLU A 84 15.94 -0.41 -9.17
N MET A 85 15.52 -0.40 -7.91
CA MET A 85 15.55 -1.58 -7.05
C MET A 85 14.68 -2.69 -7.62
N GLU A 86 13.43 -2.40 -8.02
CA GLU A 86 12.50 -3.38 -8.57
C GLU A 86 13.05 -4.07 -9.83
N ARG A 87 13.62 -3.31 -10.78
CA ARG A 87 14.26 -3.88 -11.98
C ARG A 87 15.39 -4.85 -11.64
N THR A 88 16.09 -4.57 -10.55
CA THR A 88 17.17 -5.45 -10.07
C THR A 88 16.62 -6.77 -9.54
N LEU A 89 15.42 -6.79 -8.92
CA LEU A 89 14.81 -8.03 -8.39
C LEU A 89 14.64 -9.10 -9.45
N GLY A 90 14.27 -8.73 -10.68
CA GLY A 90 14.06 -9.66 -11.81
C GLY A 90 15.32 -10.43 -12.24
N VAL A 91 16.50 -10.05 -11.74
CA VAL A 91 17.79 -10.68 -12.08
C VAL A 91 18.49 -11.34 -10.89
N LEU A 92 17.91 -11.31 -9.69
CA LEU A 92 18.47 -11.94 -8.50
C LEU A 92 18.26 -13.46 -8.50
N ASP A 93 19.21 -14.19 -7.95
CA ASP A 93 19.00 -15.57 -7.52
C ASP A 93 18.54 -15.62 -6.06
N TYR A 94 19.10 -14.73 -5.23
CA TYR A 94 18.76 -14.56 -3.83
C TYR A 94 18.78 -13.09 -3.45
N ALA A 95 17.99 -12.73 -2.47
CA ALA A 95 17.99 -11.42 -1.85
C ALA A 95 18.46 -11.47 -0.40
N VAL A 96 19.12 -10.42 0.06
CA VAL A 96 19.42 -10.17 1.46
C VAL A 96 18.69 -8.91 1.88
N VAL A 97 17.70 -9.04 2.75
CA VAL A 97 16.99 -7.91 3.34
C VAL A 97 17.66 -7.54 4.66
N ILE A 98 18.19 -6.33 4.73
CA ILE A 98 18.86 -5.81 5.92
C ILE A 98 17.86 -5.00 6.73
N ILE A 99 17.69 -5.36 8.00
CA ILE A 99 16.79 -4.70 8.96
C ILE A 99 17.64 -4.10 10.07
N SER A 100 17.42 -2.84 10.41
CA SER A 100 18.07 -2.21 11.54
C SER A 100 17.41 -2.69 12.84
N ALA A 101 18.20 -3.22 13.78
CA ALA A 101 17.71 -3.63 15.10
C ALA A 101 17.20 -2.47 15.97
N LEU A 102 17.51 -1.21 15.59
CA LEU A 102 17.00 -0.01 16.26
C LEU A 102 15.61 0.37 15.76
N ASP A 103 15.41 0.25 14.44
CA ASP A 103 14.25 0.79 13.75
C ASP A 103 13.19 -0.30 13.48
N GLY A 104 13.57 -1.59 13.58
CA GLY A 104 12.69 -2.73 13.30
C GLY A 104 12.26 -2.83 11.83
N VAL A 105 11.13 -3.49 11.59
CA VAL A 105 10.54 -3.64 10.25
C VAL A 105 9.72 -2.40 9.92
N GLN A 106 10.16 -1.62 8.95
CA GLN A 106 9.55 -0.37 8.49
C GLN A 106 8.67 -0.58 7.26
N ALA A 107 7.80 0.38 6.94
CA ALA A 107 6.85 0.31 5.81
C ALA A 107 7.53 0.02 4.46
N HIS A 108 8.73 0.59 4.22
CA HIS A 108 9.49 0.30 3.01
C HIS A 108 10.00 -1.15 2.98
N THR A 109 10.38 -1.72 4.13
CA THR A 109 10.76 -3.14 4.24
C THR A 109 9.60 -4.06 3.89
N GLU A 110 8.38 -3.72 4.30
CA GLU A 110 7.16 -4.45 3.90
C GLU A 110 6.90 -4.36 2.39
N THR A 111 7.15 -3.19 1.78
CA THR A 111 7.04 -3.01 0.32
C THR A 111 8.06 -3.90 -0.40
N ILE A 112 9.33 -3.89 0.04
CA ILE A 112 10.39 -4.77 -0.48
C ILE A 112 9.95 -6.24 -0.34
N TRP A 113 9.37 -6.63 0.80
CA TRP A 113 8.92 -7.99 1.05
C TRP A 113 7.81 -8.45 0.09
N LYS A 114 6.85 -7.56 -0.20
CA LYS A 114 5.78 -7.81 -1.19
C LYS A 114 6.34 -7.97 -2.60
N LEU A 115 7.29 -7.13 -2.99
CA LEU A 115 7.98 -7.24 -4.28
C LEU A 115 8.76 -8.56 -4.38
N LEU A 116 9.53 -8.93 -3.35
CA LEU A 116 10.27 -10.19 -3.30
C LEU A 116 9.32 -11.41 -3.40
N LYS A 117 8.12 -11.30 -2.84
CA LYS A 117 7.07 -12.33 -2.97
C LYS A 117 6.52 -12.39 -4.40
N HIS A 118 6.29 -11.25 -5.04
CA HIS A 118 5.81 -11.17 -6.42
C HIS A 118 6.82 -11.78 -7.41
N TYR A 119 8.09 -11.38 -7.30
CA TYR A 119 9.17 -11.88 -8.16
C TYR A 119 9.71 -13.26 -7.74
N GLN A 120 9.13 -13.88 -6.71
CA GLN A 120 9.52 -15.21 -6.18
C GLN A 120 11.01 -15.32 -5.88
N VAL A 121 11.65 -14.25 -5.35
CA VAL A 121 13.08 -14.24 -5.03
C VAL A 121 13.32 -14.85 -3.64
N PRO A 122 14.11 -15.94 -3.50
CA PRO A 122 14.51 -16.50 -2.22
C PRO A 122 15.26 -15.47 -1.37
N THR A 123 14.96 -15.41 -0.07
CA THR A 123 15.37 -14.26 0.75
C THR A 123 16.01 -14.67 2.05
N PHE A 124 17.14 -14.07 2.37
CA PHE A 124 17.81 -14.07 3.67
C PHE A 124 17.56 -12.75 4.38
N LEU A 125 17.50 -12.75 5.70
CA LEU A 125 17.39 -11.55 6.51
C LEU A 125 18.68 -11.35 7.32
N PHE A 126 19.18 -10.12 7.36
CA PHE A 126 20.31 -9.74 8.21
C PHE A 126 19.88 -8.60 9.13
N ILE A 127 19.75 -8.90 10.41
CA ILE A 127 19.37 -7.94 11.45
C ILE A 127 20.64 -7.25 11.92
N ASN A 128 20.84 -6.02 11.46
CA ASN A 128 22.05 -5.24 11.64
C ASN A 128 21.96 -4.30 12.85
N LYS A 129 23.09 -3.73 13.27
CA LYS A 129 23.22 -2.79 14.41
C LYS A 129 22.88 -3.41 15.79
N MET A 130 23.10 -4.71 15.94
CA MET A 130 22.91 -5.41 17.21
C MET A 130 23.79 -4.91 18.35
N ASP A 131 24.83 -4.15 18.04
CA ASP A 131 25.80 -3.60 19.00
C ASP A 131 25.31 -2.35 19.74
N ILE A 132 24.22 -1.74 19.27
CA ILE A 132 23.67 -0.50 19.83
C ILE A 132 22.19 -0.59 20.19
N THR A 133 21.55 -1.75 19.98
CA THR A 133 20.15 -1.98 20.37
C THR A 133 20.06 -2.53 21.80
N TYR A 134 18.97 -2.22 22.48
CA TYR A 134 18.59 -2.84 23.76
C TYR A 134 17.59 -3.99 23.58
N ALA A 135 17.02 -4.16 22.37
CA ALA A 135 16.07 -5.23 22.08
C ALA A 135 16.77 -6.59 22.02
N SER A 136 16.16 -7.62 22.60
CA SER A 136 16.67 -8.98 22.50
C SER A 136 16.43 -9.58 21.11
N LYS A 137 17.26 -10.57 20.69
CA LYS A 137 17.04 -11.33 19.44
C LYS A 137 15.62 -11.88 19.35
N ALA A 138 15.06 -12.41 20.45
CA ALA A 138 13.73 -12.97 20.48
C ALA A 138 12.63 -11.94 20.21
N GLN A 139 12.76 -10.72 20.76
CA GLN A 139 11.80 -9.64 20.51
C GLN A 139 11.82 -9.20 19.04
N LEU A 140 13.01 -9.01 18.47
CA LEU A 140 13.19 -8.63 17.08
C LEU A 140 12.66 -9.73 16.13
N LEU A 141 12.94 -11.00 16.42
CA LEU A 141 12.45 -12.11 15.63
C LEU A 141 10.91 -12.20 15.68
N GLN A 142 10.32 -11.93 16.84
CA GLN A 142 8.86 -11.92 16.99
C GLN A 142 8.21 -10.79 16.19
N GLU A 143 8.81 -9.59 16.18
CA GLU A 143 8.36 -8.49 15.33
C GLU A 143 8.44 -8.85 13.84
N ILE A 144 9.57 -9.44 13.42
CA ILE A 144 9.78 -9.89 12.03
C ILE A 144 8.73 -10.93 11.65
N LYS A 145 8.48 -11.92 12.51
CA LYS A 145 7.44 -12.94 12.28
C LYS A 145 6.05 -12.30 12.13
N THR A 146 5.70 -11.36 12.98
CA THR A 146 4.40 -10.68 12.94
C THR A 146 4.19 -9.88 11.66
N LYS A 147 5.23 -9.18 11.16
CA LYS A 147 5.11 -8.28 10.00
C LYS A 147 5.43 -8.94 8.66
N LEU A 148 6.37 -9.88 8.63
CA LEU A 148 6.85 -10.50 7.38
C LEU A 148 6.39 -11.96 7.21
N GLY A 149 6.09 -12.67 8.30
CA GLY A 149 5.55 -14.02 8.30
C GLY A 149 6.28 -15.00 9.22
N ASP A 150 5.59 -16.01 9.68
CA ASP A 150 6.03 -16.98 10.68
C ASP A 150 7.21 -17.86 10.25
N ALA A 151 7.47 -17.96 8.93
CA ALA A 151 8.56 -18.76 8.38
C ALA A 151 9.96 -18.12 8.49
N CYS A 152 10.09 -17.01 9.25
CA CYS A 152 11.38 -16.39 9.59
C CYS A 152 12.00 -17.10 10.81
N VAL A 153 13.18 -17.72 10.64
CA VAL A 153 13.85 -18.53 11.67
C VAL A 153 15.27 -18.03 11.88
N ASP A 154 15.75 -18.02 13.15
CA ASP A 154 17.13 -17.66 13.51
C ASP A 154 18.09 -18.78 13.09
N PHE A 155 19.04 -18.49 12.20
CA PHE A 155 20.06 -19.39 11.72
C PHE A 155 21.43 -19.11 12.37
N THR A 156 21.48 -18.31 13.44
CA THR A 156 22.74 -18.02 14.12
C THR A 156 23.30 -19.25 14.80
N ASP A 157 22.47 -20.02 15.48
CA ASP A 157 22.79 -21.26 16.17
C ASP A 157 21.82 -22.35 15.71
N MET A 158 22.36 -23.44 15.14
CA MET A 158 21.54 -24.55 14.61
C MET A 158 21.44 -25.67 15.67
N ASP A 159 20.75 -25.38 16.76
CA ASP A 159 20.45 -26.28 17.88
C ASP A 159 19.10 -27.03 17.68
N ASP A 160 18.70 -27.82 18.67
CA ASP A 160 17.43 -28.56 18.60
C ASP A 160 16.21 -27.63 18.45
N ALA A 161 16.22 -26.48 19.10
CA ALA A 161 15.16 -25.49 19.01
C ALA A 161 15.07 -24.86 17.59
N PHE A 162 16.20 -24.72 16.90
CA PHE A 162 16.24 -24.34 15.50
C PHE A 162 15.51 -25.36 14.62
N TYR A 163 15.83 -26.66 14.76
CA TYR A 163 15.21 -27.70 13.94
C TYR A 163 13.71 -27.81 14.19
N GLU A 164 13.26 -27.65 15.41
CA GLU A 164 11.83 -27.59 15.73
C GLU A 164 11.13 -26.43 15.03
N GLN A 165 11.71 -25.22 15.07
CA GLN A 165 11.13 -24.05 14.41
C GLN A 165 11.16 -24.18 12.88
N ALA A 166 12.23 -24.69 12.30
CA ALA A 166 12.35 -24.89 10.86
C ALA A 166 11.34 -25.96 10.36
N ALA A 167 11.13 -27.02 11.13
CA ALA A 167 10.16 -28.07 10.82
C ALA A 167 8.72 -27.53 10.71
N LEU A 168 8.36 -26.55 11.54
CA LEU A 168 7.01 -25.95 11.51
C LEU A 168 6.74 -25.09 10.27
N CYS A 169 7.76 -24.76 9.48
CA CYS A 169 7.61 -23.89 8.31
C CYS A 169 7.09 -24.62 7.08
N GLU A 170 7.29 -25.91 6.97
CA GLU A 170 6.85 -26.73 5.81
C GLU A 170 6.63 -28.19 6.21
N GLU A 171 5.59 -28.81 5.63
CA GLU A 171 5.20 -30.22 5.88
C GLU A 171 6.35 -31.20 5.59
N ALA A 172 7.08 -31.02 4.49
CA ALA A 172 8.21 -31.87 4.14
C ALA A 172 9.37 -31.78 5.15
N LEU A 173 9.63 -30.61 5.74
CA LEU A 173 10.62 -30.44 6.80
C LEU A 173 10.14 -31.10 8.10
N LEU A 174 8.84 -31.00 8.39
CA LEU A 174 8.24 -31.62 9.57
C LEU A 174 8.30 -33.16 9.49
N GLU A 175 8.03 -33.73 8.33
CA GLU A 175 8.15 -35.20 8.11
C GLU A 175 9.60 -35.66 8.28
N GLU A 176 10.58 -34.95 7.73
CA GLU A 176 12.00 -35.31 7.89
C GLU A 176 12.41 -35.20 9.36
N TYR A 177 12.05 -34.14 10.05
CA TYR A 177 12.35 -33.93 11.46
C TYR A 177 11.69 -34.97 12.37
N ALA A 178 10.43 -35.33 12.09
CA ALA A 178 9.73 -36.35 12.86
C ALA A 178 10.40 -37.73 12.77
N GLN A 179 11.09 -38.03 11.66
CA GLN A 179 11.79 -39.29 11.45
C GLN A 179 13.21 -39.32 12.01
N THR A 180 13.92 -38.21 11.91
CA THR A 180 15.38 -38.18 12.16
C THR A 180 15.83 -37.26 13.27
N LEU A 181 14.91 -36.40 13.79
CA LEU A 181 15.19 -35.30 14.72
C LEU A 181 16.24 -34.31 14.15
N TYR A 182 16.41 -34.30 12.85
CA TYR A 182 17.35 -33.48 12.13
C TYR A 182 16.79 -33.14 10.74
N ILE A 183 17.13 -31.96 10.20
CA ILE A 183 16.76 -31.56 8.83
C ILE A 183 18.06 -31.41 8.02
N SER A 184 18.11 -32.06 6.88
CA SER A 184 19.28 -32.02 6.01
C SER A 184 19.47 -30.64 5.36
N ASP A 185 20.72 -30.27 5.07
CA ASP A 185 21.02 -29.03 4.34
C ASP A 185 20.31 -28.96 2.98
N ALA A 186 20.12 -30.11 2.32
CA ALA A 186 19.42 -30.15 1.04
C ALA A 186 17.93 -29.77 1.17
N SER A 187 17.26 -30.22 2.23
CA SER A 187 15.87 -29.86 2.52
C SER A 187 15.73 -28.41 2.93
N LEU A 188 16.65 -27.90 3.77
CA LEU A 188 16.70 -26.47 4.11
C LEU A 188 16.93 -25.60 2.89
N GLN A 189 17.89 -25.96 2.02
CA GLN A 189 18.18 -25.25 0.77
C GLN A 189 16.95 -25.18 -0.14
N LYS A 190 16.21 -26.31 -0.26
CA LYS A 190 15.00 -26.39 -1.06
C LYS A 190 13.90 -25.49 -0.48
N ALA A 191 13.66 -25.54 0.82
CA ALA A 191 12.65 -24.71 1.48
C ALA A 191 12.97 -23.22 1.35
N ILE A 192 14.24 -22.82 1.45
CA ILE A 192 14.67 -21.43 1.22
C ILE A 192 14.42 -21.03 -0.24
N MET A 193 14.78 -21.90 -1.20
CA MET A 193 14.60 -21.64 -2.62
C MET A 193 13.13 -21.50 -3.01
N GLU A 194 12.24 -22.26 -2.38
CA GLU A 194 10.78 -22.21 -2.57
C GLU A 194 10.09 -21.12 -1.73
N ARG A 195 10.87 -20.29 -1.01
CA ARG A 195 10.35 -19.21 -0.14
C ARG A 195 9.41 -19.70 0.98
N LYS A 196 9.64 -20.88 1.48
CA LYS A 196 8.91 -21.47 2.61
C LYS A 196 9.65 -21.32 3.94
N LEU A 197 10.95 -20.97 3.87
CA LEU A 197 11.82 -20.72 5.01
C LEU A 197 12.71 -19.51 4.73
N PHE A 198 12.79 -18.59 5.69
CA PHE A 198 13.56 -17.36 5.59
C PHE A 198 14.61 -17.29 6.69
N PRO A 199 15.91 -17.54 6.35
CA PRO A 199 16.99 -17.50 7.32
C PRO A 199 17.24 -16.09 7.86
N CYS A 200 17.22 -15.94 9.20
CA CYS A 200 17.53 -14.70 9.91
C CYS A 200 18.91 -14.80 10.56
N PHE A 201 19.73 -13.78 10.38
CA PHE A 201 21.06 -13.64 10.98
C PHE A 201 21.13 -12.32 11.75
N PHE A 202 21.81 -12.34 12.90
CA PHE A 202 21.97 -11.17 13.75
C PHE A 202 23.43 -10.73 13.81
N GLY A 203 23.69 -9.44 13.62
CA GLY A 203 25.07 -8.95 13.60
C GLY A 203 25.20 -7.44 13.69
N ALA A 204 26.45 -6.99 13.61
CA ALA A 204 26.81 -5.58 13.52
C ALA A 204 27.86 -5.41 12.40
N ALA A 205 27.40 -5.02 11.22
CA ALA A 205 28.25 -4.89 10.05
C ALA A 205 29.43 -3.93 10.27
N LEU A 206 29.20 -2.81 10.97
CA LEU A 206 30.22 -1.83 11.30
C LEU A 206 31.31 -2.39 12.21
N LYS A 207 31.03 -3.38 13.06
CA LYS A 207 31.98 -4.08 13.93
C LYS A 207 32.41 -5.44 13.34
N GLN A 208 31.91 -5.78 12.14
CA GLN A 208 32.14 -7.05 11.44
C GLN A 208 31.66 -8.29 12.23
N GLN A 209 30.74 -8.11 13.16
CA GLN A 209 30.16 -9.17 13.95
C GLN A 209 29.06 -9.89 13.15
N GLY A 210 29.09 -11.23 13.11
CA GLY A 210 28.13 -12.04 12.36
C GLY A 210 28.34 -12.13 10.85
N VAL A 211 29.24 -11.30 10.27
CA VAL A 211 29.46 -11.20 8.80
C VAL A 211 30.07 -12.46 8.21
N VAL A 212 31.06 -13.07 8.89
CA VAL A 212 31.69 -14.32 8.43
C VAL A 212 30.71 -15.48 8.48
N ALA A 213 29.96 -15.61 9.57
CA ALA A 213 28.93 -16.65 9.71
C ALA A 213 27.83 -16.48 8.62
N PHE A 214 27.48 -15.25 8.28
CA PHE A 214 26.56 -14.96 7.20
C PHE A 214 27.11 -15.34 5.81
N LEU A 215 28.39 -15.06 5.54
CA LEU A 215 29.07 -15.53 4.32
C LEU A 215 29.10 -17.06 4.23
N ASP A 216 29.37 -17.74 5.33
CA ASP A 216 29.34 -19.20 5.41
C ASP A 216 27.93 -19.74 5.14
N ALA A 217 26.91 -19.07 5.64
CA ALA A 217 25.52 -19.42 5.38
C ALA A 217 25.13 -19.22 3.91
N LEU A 218 25.55 -18.12 3.29
CA LEU A 218 25.33 -17.91 1.85
C LEU A 218 26.02 -18.99 1.01
N ASP A 219 27.22 -19.41 1.39
CA ASP A 219 27.88 -20.51 0.71
C ASP A 219 27.14 -21.86 0.93
N ARG A 220 26.72 -22.15 2.17
CA ARG A 220 26.07 -23.41 2.55
C ARG A 220 24.66 -23.55 2.02
N PHE A 221 23.82 -22.51 2.12
CA PHE A 221 22.37 -22.59 1.91
C PHE A 221 21.88 -22.06 0.57
N THR A 222 22.74 -21.54 -0.30
CA THR A 222 22.31 -21.17 -1.66
C THR A 222 22.59 -22.33 -2.62
N ILE A 223 21.73 -22.50 -3.62
CA ILE A 223 21.85 -23.48 -4.70
C ILE A 223 22.08 -22.73 -6.01
N GLN A 224 22.92 -23.25 -6.88
CA GLN A 224 23.04 -22.69 -8.23
C GLN A 224 21.78 -23.02 -9.04
N LYS A 225 21.15 -22.00 -9.58
CA LYS A 225 19.98 -22.14 -10.45
C LYS A 225 20.37 -22.85 -11.75
N THR A 226 19.53 -23.75 -12.20
CA THR A 226 19.64 -24.37 -13.53
C THR A 226 18.94 -23.52 -14.56
N TYR A 227 19.54 -23.38 -15.74
CA TYR A 227 19.04 -22.55 -16.82
C TYR A 227 18.86 -23.38 -18.09
N PRO A 228 17.89 -23.05 -18.96
CA PRO A 228 17.71 -23.70 -20.25
C PRO A 228 18.87 -23.40 -21.22
N ASP A 229 19.02 -24.28 -22.22
CA ASP A 229 20.05 -24.10 -23.26
C ASP A 229 19.67 -23.02 -24.31
N THR A 230 18.38 -22.68 -24.39
CA THR A 230 17.89 -21.61 -25.27
C THR A 230 18.32 -20.25 -24.73
N PHE A 231 18.79 -19.37 -25.61
CA PHE A 231 19.21 -18.03 -25.21
C PHE A 231 18.05 -17.21 -24.62
N GLY A 232 18.33 -16.62 -23.47
CA GLY A 232 17.49 -15.63 -22.82
C GLY A 232 18.35 -14.70 -21.96
N ALA A 233 17.92 -13.44 -21.85
CA ALA A 233 18.55 -12.48 -20.95
C ALA A 233 17.56 -11.38 -20.51
N LYS A 234 17.79 -10.81 -19.33
CA LYS A 234 17.04 -9.67 -18.78
C LYS A 234 17.96 -8.48 -18.58
N VAL A 235 17.57 -7.32 -19.12
CA VAL A 235 18.28 -6.05 -18.93
C VAL A 235 17.75 -5.40 -17.65
N TYR A 236 18.59 -5.23 -16.63
CA TYR A 236 18.17 -4.62 -15.38
C TYR A 236 18.60 -3.16 -15.23
N GLN A 237 19.65 -2.72 -15.95
CA GLN A 237 20.18 -1.37 -15.86
C GLN A 237 20.80 -0.94 -17.19
N ILE A 238 20.66 0.34 -17.51
CA ILE A 238 21.38 1.01 -18.60
C ILE A 238 22.27 2.08 -17.99
N THR A 239 23.51 2.14 -18.43
CA THR A 239 24.46 3.20 -18.08
C THR A 239 25.18 3.71 -19.34
N HIS A 240 26.01 4.73 -19.19
CA HIS A 240 26.83 5.27 -20.27
C HIS A 240 28.31 5.20 -19.90
N ASP A 241 29.16 4.92 -20.87
CA ASP A 241 30.60 5.08 -20.67
C ASP A 241 31.06 6.54 -20.83
N GLU A 242 32.34 6.84 -20.54
CA GLU A 242 32.90 8.19 -20.63
C GLU A 242 32.77 8.83 -22.02
N GLN A 243 32.58 8.00 -23.06
CA GLN A 243 32.37 8.43 -24.44
C GLN A 243 30.86 8.59 -24.80
N GLY A 244 29.96 8.42 -23.84
CA GLY A 244 28.51 8.49 -24.02
C GLY A 244 27.91 7.28 -24.72
N SER A 245 28.64 6.16 -24.86
CA SER A 245 28.08 4.93 -25.44
C SER A 245 27.22 4.20 -24.42
N ILE A 246 26.07 3.68 -24.86
CA ILE A 246 25.15 2.90 -24.03
C ILE A 246 25.80 1.58 -23.61
N LEU A 247 25.69 1.29 -22.33
CA LEU A 247 26.09 0.06 -21.68
C LEU A 247 24.85 -0.61 -21.08
N ALA A 248 24.44 -1.77 -21.62
CA ALA A 248 23.32 -2.53 -21.09
C ALA A 248 23.82 -3.63 -20.14
N HIS A 249 23.43 -3.54 -18.87
CA HIS A 249 23.76 -4.54 -17.85
C HIS A 249 22.66 -5.62 -17.87
N VAL A 250 23.06 -6.85 -18.15
CA VAL A 250 22.12 -7.95 -18.35
C VAL A 250 22.49 -9.16 -17.52
N LYS A 251 21.48 -9.92 -17.09
CA LYS A 251 21.67 -11.30 -16.61
C LYS A 251 21.28 -12.26 -17.73
N ILE A 252 22.16 -13.20 -18.02
CA ILE A 252 21.87 -14.27 -18.96
C ILE A 252 21.04 -15.33 -18.24
N THR A 253 19.84 -15.59 -18.72
CA THR A 253 18.88 -16.54 -18.12
C THR A 253 18.78 -17.85 -18.91
N GLY A 254 19.54 -17.97 -20.01
CA GLY A 254 19.61 -19.20 -20.79
C GLY A 254 20.68 -19.13 -21.88
N GLY A 255 21.22 -20.26 -22.22
CA GLY A 255 22.23 -20.42 -23.29
C GLY A 255 23.55 -19.73 -23.03
N VAL A 256 24.20 -19.29 -24.09
CA VAL A 256 25.50 -18.61 -24.09
C VAL A 256 25.46 -17.40 -25.00
N LEU A 257 25.91 -16.27 -24.52
CA LEU A 257 26.05 -15.04 -25.29
C LEU A 257 27.51 -14.82 -25.71
N ARG A 258 27.74 -14.47 -26.99
CA ARG A 258 29.07 -14.24 -27.52
C ARG A 258 29.29 -12.82 -28.00
N ALA A 259 30.51 -12.34 -27.90
CA ALA A 259 30.91 -11.08 -28.51
C ALA A 259 30.68 -11.11 -30.02
N LYS A 260 30.29 -9.98 -30.60
CA LYS A 260 29.92 -9.84 -32.03
C LYS A 260 28.67 -10.59 -32.48
N GLN A 261 27.93 -11.25 -31.58
CA GLN A 261 26.66 -11.86 -31.88
C GLN A 261 25.63 -10.78 -32.25
N VAL A 262 24.74 -11.10 -33.18
CA VAL A 262 23.60 -10.26 -33.56
C VAL A 262 22.39 -10.72 -32.76
N LEU A 263 21.74 -9.81 -32.09
CA LEU A 263 20.52 -10.04 -31.35
C LEU A 263 19.28 -10.10 -32.29
N GLU A 264 18.15 -10.56 -31.80
CA GLU A 264 16.91 -10.69 -32.57
C GLU A 264 16.42 -9.34 -33.12
N ASN A 265 16.67 -8.24 -32.41
CA ASN A 265 16.39 -6.87 -32.85
C ASN A 265 17.39 -6.35 -33.91
N LYS A 266 18.23 -7.22 -34.49
CA LYS A 266 19.26 -6.93 -35.48
C LYS A 266 20.43 -6.05 -34.98
N GLU A 267 20.52 -5.78 -33.69
CA GLU A 267 21.66 -5.09 -33.10
C GLU A 267 22.85 -6.04 -32.93
N LYS A 268 24.03 -5.55 -33.18
CA LYS A 268 25.28 -6.30 -33.03
C LYS A 268 25.98 -5.90 -31.74
N ILE A 269 26.29 -6.87 -30.90
CA ILE A 269 27.09 -6.68 -29.68
C ILE A 269 28.53 -6.41 -30.07
N ASP A 270 29.10 -5.27 -29.67
CA ASP A 270 30.50 -4.95 -29.91
C ASP A 270 31.43 -5.62 -28.92
N GLN A 271 31.12 -5.55 -27.63
CA GLN A 271 31.94 -6.09 -26.54
C GLN A 271 31.05 -6.63 -25.42
N LEU A 272 31.53 -7.69 -24.77
CA LEU A 272 31.04 -8.18 -23.51
C LEU A 272 32.00 -7.73 -22.40
N ARG A 273 31.53 -6.98 -21.40
CA ARG A 273 32.33 -6.47 -20.29
C ARG A 273 31.86 -7.10 -18.99
N ARG A 274 32.79 -7.61 -18.20
CA ARG A 274 32.51 -8.14 -16.85
C ARG A 274 33.06 -7.15 -15.84
N TYR A 275 32.22 -6.50 -15.11
CA TYR A 275 32.56 -5.44 -14.16
C TYR A 275 32.92 -5.95 -12.78
N GLN A 276 33.85 -5.22 -12.13
CA GLN A 276 34.27 -5.35 -10.75
C GLN A 276 34.40 -3.93 -10.18
N GLY A 277 33.32 -3.40 -9.59
CA GLY A 277 33.22 -1.96 -9.31
C GLY A 277 33.35 -1.14 -10.61
N ASN A 278 34.29 -0.22 -10.68
CA ASN A 278 34.53 0.59 -11.88
C ASN A 278 35.41 -0.12 -12.94
N ASP A 279 36.19 -1.10 -12.54
CA ASP A 279 37.03 -1.84 -13.45
C ASP A 279 36.24 -2.90 -14.22
N PHE A 280 36.66 -3.22 -15.45
CA PHE A 280 36.03 -4.26 -16.23
C PHE A 280 37.04 -5.10 -17.00
N GLN A 281 36.64 -6.35 -17.25
CA GLN A 281 37.36 -7.28 -18.11
C GLN A 281 36.54 -7.55 -19.37
N ILE A 282 37.15 -7.47 -20.57
CA ILE A 282 36.52 -7.87 -21.82
C ILE A 282 36.55 -9.39 -21.93
N VAL A 283 35.40 -10.00 -22.18
CA VAL A 283 35.30 -11.45 -22.37
C VAL A 283 34.68 -11.78 -23.73
N GLN A 284 34.98 -12.98 -24.25
CA GLN A 284 34.49 -13.42 -25.56
C GLN A 284 33.11 -14.09 -25.47
N GLU A 285 32.83 -14.71 -24.35
CA GLU A 285 31.54 -15.36 -24.06
C GLU A 285 31.12 -15.21 -22.62
N ALA A 286 29.83 -15.27 -22.39
CA ALA A 286 29.22 -15.31 -21.07
C ALA A 286 28.09 -16.36 -21.04
N LYS A 287 27.96 -17.06 -19.92
CA LYS A 287 27.06 -18.20 -19.75
C LYS A 287 25.82 -17.83 -18.94
N ALA A 288 24.79 -18.65 -19.08
CA ALA A 288 23.60 -18.53 -18.24
C ALA A 288 23.93 -18.48 -16.76
N GLY A 289 23.24 -17.59 -16.03
CA GLY A 289 23.48 -17.22 -14.63
C GLY A 289 24.41 -16.00 -14.46
N GLU A 290 25.28 -15.66 -15.41
CA GLU A 290 26.21 -14.54 -15.28
C GLU A 290 25.56 -13.19 -15.54
N ILE A 291 26.00 -12.18 -14.78
CA ILE A 291 25.78 -10.77 -15.10
C ILE A 291 26.91 -10.27 -15.99
N ILE A 292 26.54 -9.65 -17.10
CA ILE A 292 27.48 -9.13 -18.10
C ILE A 292 26.97 -7.77 -18.61
N THR A 293 27.83 -6.94 -19.12
CA THR A 293 27.47 -5.66 -19.73
C THR A 293 27.74 -5.70 -21.23
N LEU A 294 26.74 -5.31 -22.01
CA LEU A 294 26.80 -5.25 -23.46
C LEU A 294 27.16 -3.84 -23.91
N LYS A 295 28.14 -3.70 -24.79
CA LYS A 295 28.44 -2.47 -25.53
C LYS A 295 28.09 -2.66 -26.99
N GLY A 296 27.58 -1.62 -27.67
CA GLY A 296 27.22 -1.65 -29.09
C GLY A 296 25.71 -1.73 -29.35
N VAL A 297 24.90 -1.90 -28.29
CA VAL A 297 23.42 -1.91 -28.35
C VAL A 297 22.86 -0.51 -28.09
N ARG A 298 21.85 -0.08 -28.88
CA ARG A 298 21.31 1.30 -28.82
C ARG A 298 19.83 1.38 -28.46
N HIS A 299 19.06 0.32 -28.74
CA HIS A 299 17.60 0.31 -28.57
C HIS A 299 17.16 -0.43 -27.30
N LEU A 300 18.09 -0.99 -26.56
CA LEU A 300 17.77 -1.61 -25.29
C LEU A 300 17.45 -0.55 -24.22
N TYR A 301 16.54 -0.90 -23.34
CA TYR A 301 16.13 -0.10 -22.20
C TYR A 301 16.12 -0.95 -20.92
N ALA A 302 16.16 -0.32 -19.76
CA ALA A 302 16.12 -1.02 -18.49
C ALA A 302 14.76 -1.71 -18.27
N GLY A 303 14.79 -3.00 -17.98
CA GLY A 303 13.59 -3.85 -17.90
C GLY A 303 13.28 -4.63 -19.19
N ALA A 304 14.04 -4.41 -20.28
CA ALA A 304 13.85 -5.17 -21.52
C ALA A 304 14.26 -6.65 -21.36
N ALA A 305 13.54 -7.51 -22.06
CA ALA A 305 13.83 -8.93 -22.15
C ALA A 305 14.40 -9.30 -23.54
N LEU A 306 15.23 -10.33 -23.59
CA LEU A 306 15.88 -10.83 -24.81
C LEU A 306 15.70 -12.35 -24.93
N GLY A 307 15.59 -12.85 -26.15
CA GLY A 307 15.41 -14.28 -26.43
C GLY A 307 14.05 -14.80 -25.95
N TYR A 308 14.04 -15.93 -25.25
CA TYR A 308 12.77 -16.52 -24.77
C TYR A 308 12.11 -15.75 -23.62
N GLU A 309 12.82 -14.82 -22.98
CA GLU A 309 12.27 -14.02 -21.89
C GLU A 309 11.20 -13.05 -22.36
N LYS A 310 10.26 -12.72 -21.44
CA LYS A 310 9.23 -11.71 -21.67
C LYS A 310 9.47 -10.50 -20.80
N THR A 311 9.22 -9.32 -21.34
CA THR A 311 9.26 -8.08 -20.57
C THR A 311 8.11 -8.07 -19.57
N GLU A 312 8.46 -7.98 -18.29
CA GLU A 312 7.50 -7.92 -17.19
C GLU A 312 7.06 -6.46 -16.96
N LYS A 313 5.77 -6.27 -16.65
CA LYS A 313 5.29 -4.94 -16.23
C LYS A 313 5.72 -4.70 -14.78
N PRO A 314 6.35 -3.55 -14.45
CA PRO A 314 6.72 -3.26 -13.09
C PRO A 314 5.46 -3.07 -12.20
N MET A 315 5.55 -3.47 -10.94
CA MET A 315 4.51 -3.23 -9.93
C MET A 315 4.51 -1.78 -9.44
N LEU A 316 5.72 -1.22 -9.29
CA LEU A 316 5.88 0.17 -8.89
C LEU A 316 5.78 1.07 -10.12
N ALA A 317 5.07 2.19 -9.99
CA ALA A 317 4.95 3.17 -11.04
C ALA A 317 5.14 4.59 -10.49
N ALA A 318 5.65 5.49 -11.34
CA ALA A 318 5.72 6.90 -11.03
C ALA A 318 4.35 7.55 -11.26
N TYR A 319 3.82 8.24 -10.25
CA TYR A 319 2.48 8.83 -10.29
C TYR A 319 2.46 10.36 -10.26
N LEU A 320 3.60 11.00 -9.99
CA LEU A 320 3.71 12.45 -9.97
C LEU A 320 4.10 12.97 -11.36
N ASN A 321 3.22 13.71 -12.00
CA ASN A 321 3.52 14.36 -13.27
C ASN A 321 4.21 15.70 -13.01
N TYR A 322 5.28 15.97 -13.74
CA TYR A 322 6.01 17.23 -13.72
C TYR A 322 6.11 17.80 -15.11
N VAL A 323 5.86 19.11 -15.20
CA VAL A 323 6.19 19.89 -16.39
C VAL A 323 7.68 20.20 -16.36
N VAL A 324 8.35 19.95 -17.45
CA VAL A 324 9.76 20.31 -17.66
C VAL A 324 9.82 21.70 -18.31
N GLU A 325 10.17 22.70 -17.53
CA GLU A 325 10.32 24.09 -18.00
C GLU A 325 11.81 24.42 -18.17
N PRO A 326 12.32 24.54 -19.40
CA PRO A 326 13.69 25.00 -19.61
C PRO A 326 13.85 26.44 -19.11
N LEU A 327 14.91 26.71 -18.35
CA LEU A 327 15.22 28.06 -17.84
C LEU A 327 15.94 28.91 -18.88
N GLN A 328 16.29 28.33 -20.01
CA GLN A 328 16.94 28.98 -21.15
C GLN A 328 16.22 28.60 -22.44
N GLN A 329 16.42 29.40 -23.50
CA GLN A 329 15.81 29.10 -24.77
C GLN A 329 16.43 27.84 -25.40
N VAL A 330 15.63 26.79 -25.56
CA VAL A 330 16.04 25.48 -26.14
C VAL A 330 14.95 24.97 -27.07
N ASP A 331 15.35 24.17 -28.05
CA ASP A 331 14.40 23.42 -28.88
C ASP A 331 13.76 22.30 -28.04
N LEU A 332 12.44 22.40 -27.83
CA LEU A 332 11.68 21.40 -27.06
C LEU A 332 11.69 20.01 -27.70
N PHE A 333 11.78 19.91 -29.04
CA PHE A 333 11.88 18.62 -29.70
C PHE A 333 13.24 17.97 -29.47
N GLN A 334 14.31 18.77 -29.44
CA GLN A 334 15.64 18.30 -29.08
C GLN A 334 15.66 17.84 -27.62
N LEU A 335 15.11 18.62 -26.70
CA LEU A 335 15.04 18.27 -25.28
C LEU A 335 14.19 17.01 -25.05
N HIS A 336 13.04 16.88 -25.75
CA HIS A 336 12.23 15.67 -25.70
C HIS A 336 13.03 14.42 -26.12
N ARG A 337 13.81 14.53 -27.21
CA ARG A 337 14.67 13.43 -27.69
C ARG A 337 15.76 13.07 -26.65
N GLN A 338 16.36 14.08 -26.04
CA GLN A 338 17.35 13.88 -24.98
C GLN A 338 16.76 13.20 -23.74
N LEU A 339 15.56 13.60 -23.31
CA LEU A 339 14.86 12.97 -22.21
C LEU A 339 14.35 11.57 -22.57
N ALA A 340 13.99 11.30 -23.81
CA ALA A 340 13.66 9.96 -24.28
C ALA A 340 14.87 9.00 -24.21
N GLU A 341 16.10 9.51 -24.43
CA GLU A 341 17.31 8.72 -24.16
C GLU A 341 17.48 8.44 -22.65
N LEU A 342 17.23 9.43 -21.79
CA LEU A 342 17.24 9.23 -20.33
C LEU A 342 16.15 8.22 -19.89
N ALA A 343 15.00 8.19 -20.56
CA ALA A 343 13.95 7.22 -20.29
C ALA A 343 14.34 5.77 -20.63
N LYS A 344 15.40 5.54 -21.39
CA LYS A 344 15.95 4.18 -21.56
C LYS A 344 16.64 3.67 -20.28
N GLU A 345 17.17 4.57 -19.46
CA GLU A 345 17.75 4.24 -18.15
C GLU A 345 16.64 4.03 -17.11
N ASP A 346 15.61 4.87 -17.15
CA ASP A 346 14.42 4.75 -16.31
C ASP A 346 13.12 4.91 -17.12
N PRO A 347 12.55 3.81 -17.64
CA PRO A 347 11.32 3.84 -18.44
C PRO A 347 10.11 4.42 -17.69
N GLN A 348 10.15 4.46 -16.36
CA GLN A 348 9.07 5.02 -15.55
C GLN A 348 9.01 6.56 -15.60
N LEU A 349 10.02 7.22 -16.18
CA LEU A 349 9.96 8.65 -16.46
C LEU A 349 8.84 9.06 -17.41
N HIS A 350 8.32 8.15 -18.23
CA HIS A 350 7.20 8.38 -19.14
C HIS A 350 7.24 9.76 -19.79
N VAL A 351 8.32 10.03 -20.53
CA VAL A 351 8.53 11.32 -21.19
C VAL A 351 7.50 11.51 -22.30
N THR A 352 6.71 12.59 -22.23
CA THR A 352 5.68 12.90 -23.23
C THR A 352 5.73 14.39 -23.61
N LEU A 353 5.55 14.67 -24.90
CA LEU A 353 5.38 16.04 -25.40
C LEU A 353 3.95 16.20 -25.90
N LYS A 354 3.17 17.04 -25.24
CA LYS A 354 1.77 17.31 -25.57
C LYS A 354 1.52 18.82 -25.60
N ASP A 355 0.91 19.31 -26.67
CA ASP A 355 0.54 20.72 -26.85
C ASP A 355 1.70 21.69 -26.58
N GLY A 356 2.93 21.33 -27.02
CA GLY A 356 4.12 22.14 -26.79
C GLY A 356 4.64 22.16 -25.37
N THR A 357 4.11 21.29 -24.48
CA THR A 357 4.54 21.14 -23.10
C THR A 357 5.15 19.76 -22.89
N LEU A 358 6.29 19.73 -22.22
CA LEU A 358 7.05 18.51 -21.95
C LEU A 358 6.77 18.02 -20.54
N PHE A 359 6.35 16.76 -20.43
CA PHE A 359 5.99 16.13 -19.16
C PHE A 359 6.92 14.93 -18.88
N ILE A 360 7.22 14.73 -17.59
CA ILE A 360 7.86 13.53 -17.06
C ILE A 360 7.13 13.06 -15.81
N ARG A 361 7.27 11.77 -15.49
CA ARG A 361 6.76 11.19 -14.24
C ARG A 361 7.89 10.89 -13.28
N LEU A 362 7.68 11.14 -11.99
CA LEU A 362 8.67 10.90 -10.94
C LEU A 362 7.99 10.23 -9.74
N MET A 363 8.78 9.51 -8.95
CA MET A 363 8.31 8.81 -7.76
C MET A 363 8.37 9.69 -6.49
N GLY A 364 9.30 10.64 -6.42
CA GLY A 364 9.49 11.46 -5.22
C GLY A 364 10.37 12.69 -5.42
N GLU A 365 10.50 13.46 -4.34
CA GLU A 365 11.17 14.78 -4.38
C GLU A 365 12.68 14.72 -4.59
N ILE A 366 13.36 13.69 -4.06
CA ILE A 366 14.81 13.53 -4.24
C ILE A 366 15.11 13.19 -5.71
N GLN A 367 14.24 12.40 -6.35
CA GLN A 367 14.37 12.09 -7.77
C GLN A 367 14.30 13.35 -8.64
N ILE A 368 13.47 14.35 -8.28
CA ILE A 368 13.40 15.65 -8.97
C ILE A 368 14.79 16.30 -9.05
N GLU A 369 15.45 16.38 -7.90
CA GLU A 369 16.77 17.03 -7.82
C GLU A 369 17.83 16.26 -8.62
N VAL A 370 17.79 14.92 -8.54
CA VAL A 370 18.71 14.06 -9.28
C VAL A 370 18.51 14.20 -10.78
N ILE A 371 17.26 14.14 -11.26
CA ILE A 371 16.94 14.27 -12.69
C ILE A 371 17.32 15.65 -13.21
N ARG A 372 17.05 16.71 -12.45
CA ARG A 372 17.45 18.07 -12.82
C ARG A 372 18.97 18.17 -13.01
N GLN A 373 19.75 17.64 -12.07
CA GLN A 373 21.20 17.63 -12.15
C GLN A 373 21.73 16.76 -13.30
N LEU A 374 21.08 15.62 -13.58
CA LEU A 374 21.44 14.78 -14.71
C LEU A 374 21.22 15.48 -16.05
N ILE A 375 20.08 16.19 -16.22
CA ILE A 375 19.77 16.96 -17.42
C ILE A 375 20.83 18.06 -17.63
N GLU A 376 21.15 18.80 -16.56
CA GLU A 376 22.16 19.86 -16.62
C GLU A 376 23.56 19.31 -16.94
N ALA A 377 23.97 18.24 -16.25
CA ALA A 377 25.31 17.66 -16.43
C ALA A 377 25.50 17.01 -17.81
N ARG A 378 24.47 16.35 -18.36
CA ARG A 378 24.58 15.63 -19.64
C ARG A 378 24.28 16.47 -20.86
N TYR A 379 23.31 17.36 -20.75
CA TYR A 379 22.79 18.11 -21.89
C TYR A 379 23.07 19.61 -21.81
N GLY A 380 23.60 20.09 -20.69
CA GLY A 380 23.89 21.51 -20.49
C GLY A 380 22.62 22.38 -20.43
N VAL A 381 21.47 21.78 -20.15
CA VAL A 381 20.18 22.46 -20.07
C VAL A 381 19.74 22.55 -18.62
N SER A 382 19.63 23.76 -18.10
CA SER A 382 19.02 23.98 -16.78
C SER A 382 17.51 23.98 -16.91
N VAL A 383 16.83 23.14 -16.11
CA VAL A 383 15.37 22.98 -16.13
C VAL A 383 14.77 23.23 -14.74
N ALA A 384 13.57 23.79 -14.70
CA ALA A 384 12.68 23.72 -13.56
C ALA A 384 11.69 22.59 -13.76
N LEU A 385 11.47 21.79 -12.72
CA LEU A 385 10.45 20.75 -12.70
C LEU A 385 9.30 21.25 -11.83
N ARG A 386 8.20 21.60 -12.48
CA ARG A 386 7.00 22.08 -11.78
C ARG A 386 5.98 20.96 -11.68
N ALA A 387 5.50 20.68 -10.47
CA ALA A 387 4.44 19.73 -10.29
C ALA A 387 3.20 20.11 -11.11
N ASP A 388 2.72 19.18 -11.90
CA ASP A 388 1.46 19.28 -12.62
C ASP A 388 0.37 18.52 -11.83
N LYS A 389 -0.56 17.93 -12.50
CA LYS A 389 -1.62 17.13 -11.90
C LYS A 389 -1.11 15.75 -11.51
N VAL A 390 -1.60 15.24 -10.40
CA VAL A 390 -1.40 13.84 -10.01
C VAL A 390 -1.99 12.92 -11.07
N ALA A 391 -1.37 11.78 -11.30
CA ALA A 391 -1.89 10.77 -12.23
C ALA A 391 -3.12 10.07 -11.61
N TYR A 392 -4.30 10.51 -12.01
CA TYR A 392 -5.55 9.84 -11.65
C TYR A 392 -5.78 8.60 -12.50
N MET A 393 -6.62 7.69 -12.01
CA MET A 393 -7.10 6.51 -12.72
C MET A 393 -8.63 6.47 -12.68
N GLU A 394 -9.24 5.65 -13.50
CA GLU A 394 -10.68 5.39 -13.45
C GLU A 394 -10.94 3.90 -13.29
N THR A 395 -12.00 3.55 -12.56
CA THR A 395 -12.49 2.19 -12.42
C THR A 395 -14.02 2.16 -12.47
N ILE A 396 -14.60 0.98 -12.38
CA ILE A 396 -16.06 0.78 -12.42
C ILE A 396 -16.55 0.10 -11.15
N ARG A 397 -17.80 0.35 -10.77
CA ARG A 397 -18.48 -0.33 -9.64
C ARG A 397 -19.43 -1.43 -10.08
N THR A 398 -19.97 -1.33 -11.28
CA THR A 398 -20.97 -2.25 -11.80
C THR A 398 -20.48 -2.92 -13.08
N ALA A 399 -21.00 -4.11 -13.37
CA ALA A 399 -20.68 -4.81 -14.59
C ALA A 399 -21.67 -4.45 -15.71
N ALA A 400 -21.18 -4.37 -16.96
CA ALA A 400 -22.03 -4.23 -18.13
C ALA A 400 -21.40 -4.86 -19.37
N GLU A 401 -22.22 -5.35 -20.25
CA GLU A 401 -21.85 -5.75 -21.61
C GLU A 401 -21.96 -4.55 -22.54
N GLY A 402 -20.90 -4.31 -23.29
CA GLY A 402 -20.84 -3.34 -24.35
C GLY A 402 -20.69 -3.97 -25.72
N VAL A 403 -21.34 -3.37 -26.70
CA VAL A 403 -21.25 -3.76 -28.11
C VAL A 403 -20.57 -2.66 -28.92
N GLY A 404 -19.62 -3.05 -29.74
CA GLY A 404 -19.00 -2.17 -30.71
C GLY A 404 -19.19 -2.73 -32.13
N HIS A 405 -19.79 -1.96 -32.99
CA HIS A 405 -20.00 -2.30 -34.38
C HIS A 405 -19.26 -1.32 -35.29
N PHE A 406 -18.53 -1.86 -36.26
CA PHE A 406 -17.79 -1.07 -37.23
C PHE A 406 -18.02 -1.63 -38.64
N GLU A 407 -18.89 -0.96 -39.40
CA GLU A 407 -19.34 -1.39 -40.75
C GLU A 407 -19.35 -0.21 -41.72
N PRO A 408 -18.23 0.53 -41.92
CA PRO A 408 -18.15 1.43 -43.05
C PRO A 408 -18.06 0.62 -44.38
N LEU A 409 -18.31 1.27 -45.49
CA LEU A 409 -18.37 0.61 -46.80
C LEU A 409 -17.19 -0.36 -47.02
N ARG A 410 -17.49 -1.64 -47.24
CA ARG A 410 -16.53 -2.76 -47.40
C ARG A 410 -15.74 -3.17 -46.16
N HIS A 411 -16.15 -2.75 -45.00
CA HIS A 411 -15.61 -3.19 -43.71
C HIS A 411 -16.70 -3.81 -42.86
N TYR A 412 -16.33 -4.70 -41.92
CA TYR A 412 -17.30 -5.30 -41.01
C TYR A 412 -16.62 -5.92 -39.81
N ALA A 413 -16.96 -5.48 -38.62
CA ALA A 413 -16.64 -6.16 -37.39
C ALA A 413 -17.66 -5.82 -36.29
N GLU A 414 -18.06 -6.82 -35.49
CA GLU A 414 -18.85 -6.63 -34.31
C GLU A 414 -18.20 -7.37 -33.16
N VAL A 415 -18.10 -6.73 -31.99
CA VAL A 415 -17.46 -7.25 -30.78
C VAL A 415 -18.32 -6.95 -29.57
N HIS A 416 -18.52 -7.94 -28.74
CA HIS A 416 -19.18 -7.82 -27.44
C HIS A 416 -18.17 -8.03 -26.30
N LEU A 417 -18.04 -7.04 -25.42
CA LEU A 417 -17.13 -7.06 -24.27
C LEU A 417 -17.92 -6.93 -22.97
N LEU A 418 -17.67 -7.81 -22.04
CA LEU A 418 -18.14 -7.67 -20.67
C LEU A 418 -17.07 -6.99 -19.82
N LEU A 419 -17.46 -5.91 -19.15
CA LEU A 419 -16.65 -5.24 -18.16
C LEU A 419 -17.13 -5.61 -16.77
N GLU A 420 -16.22 -6.05 -15.91
CA GLU A 420 -16.49 -6.41 -14.52
C GLU A 420 -15.48 -5.70 -13.59
N PRO A 421 -15.93 -5.18 -12.43
CA PRO A 421 -15.01 -4.62 -11.46
C PRO A 421 -14.13 -5.70 -10.83
N LEU A 422 -12.87 -5.38 -10.58
CA LEU A 422 -11.91 -6.21 -9.87
C LEU A 422 -11.56 -5.58 -8.50
N PRO A 423 -10.99 -6.37 -7.59
CA PRO A 423 -10.43 -5.84 -6.35
C PRO A 423 -9.36 -4.79 -6.62
N GLN A 424 -9.23 -3.84 -5.69
CA GLN A 424 -8.24 -2.77 -5.75
C GLN A 424 -6.81 -3.31 -5.97
N GLY A 425 -6.09 -2.72 -6.93
CA GLY A 425 -4.73 -3.11 -7.26
C GLY A 425 -4.61 -4.30 -8.21
N SER A 426 -5.71 -4.80 -8.77
CA SER A 426 -5.70 -5.91 -9.74
C SER A 426 -5.26 -5.47 -11.13
N GLY A 427 -5.33 -4.16 -11.44
CA GLY A 427 -5.05 -3.64 -12.79
C GLY A 427 -6.10 -4.05 -13.82
N VAL A 428 -5.70 -4.20 -15.08
CA VAL A 428 -6.60 -4.63 -16.16
C VAL A 428 -6.33 -6.09 -16.50
N GLU A 429 -7.35 -6.91 -16.41
CA GLU A 429 -7.33 -8.33 -16.75
C GLU A 429 -8.13 -8.55 -18.04
N VAL A 430 -7.56 -9.23 -19.01
CA VAL A 430 -8.21 -9.52 -20.30
C VAL A 430 -8.37 -11.02 -20.50
N ARG A 431 -9.57 -11.47 -20.89
CA ARG A 431 -9.84 -12.88 -21.18
C ARG A 431 -10.86 -13.04 -22.30
N SER A 432 -10.97 -14.25 -22.85
CA SER A 432 -12.00 -14.62 -23.82
C SER A 432 -12.83 -15.79 -23.29
N ASP A 433 -14.15 -15.62 -23.31
CA ASP A 433 -15.14 -16.68 -23.12
C ASP A 433 -15.87 -16.98 -24.46
N CYS A 434 -15.45 -16.33 -25.56
CA CYS A 434 -16.03 -16.49 -26.87
C CYS A 434 -15.68 -17.86 -27.48
N PRO A 435 -16.67 -18.64 -27.95
CA PRO A 435 -16.42 -19.92 -28.64
C PRO A 435 -15.67 -19.73 -29.97
N TYR A 436 -14.79 -20.68 -30.31
CA TYR A 436 -14.01 -20.61 -31.56
C TYR A 436 -14.83 -20.82 -32.83
N ASP A 437 -16.01 -21.35 -32.74
CA ASP A 437 -17.01 -21.52 -33.82
C ASP A 437 -17.79 -20.22 -34.11
N GLU A 438 -17.93 -19.34 -33.12
CA GLU A 438 -18.50 -18.01 -33.33
C GLU A 438 -17.48 -17.03 -33.90
N LEU A 439 -16.28 -16.98 -33.32
CA LEU A 439 -15.19 -16.13 -33.82
C LEU A 439 -13.87 -16.91 -33.88
N ALA A 440 -13.27 -16.96 -35.07
CA ALA A 440 -12.06 -17.72 -35.31
C ALA A 440 -10.90 -17.27 -34.41
N LYS A 441 -10.05 -18.22 -33.95
CA LYS A 441 -8.97 -18.02 -32.96
C LYS A 441 -7.99 -16.88 -33.30
N ASN A 442 -7.70 -16.67 -34.58
CA ASN A 442 -6.84 -15.58 -35.04
C ASN A 442 -7.41 -14.19 -34.73
N TRP A 443 -8.72 -14.03 -34.88
CA TRP A 443 -9.41 -12.78 -34.54
C TRP A 443 -9.51 -12.58 -33.04
N GLN A 444 -9.84 -13.62 -32.28
CA GLN A 444 -9.83 -13.53 -30.83
C GLN A 444 -8.47 -13.10 -30.29
N ARG A 445 -7.38 -13.71 -30.79
CA ARG A 445 -6.02 -13.34 -30.39
C ARG A 445 -5.70 -11.88 -30.70
N LEU A 446 -6.09 -11.40 -31.89
CA LEU A 446 -5.92 -10.00 -32.28
C LEU A 446 -6.65 -9.04 -31.32
N ILE A 447 -7.88 -9.39 -30.94
CA ILE A 447 -8.71 -8.62 -30.00
C ILE A 447 -8.04 -8.59 -28.64
N LEU A 448 -7.62 -9.75 -28.10
CA LEU A 448 -6.97 -9.83 -26.79
C LEU A 448 -5.65 -9.06 -26.77
N ASP A 449 -4.79 -9.24 -27.78
CA ASP A 449 -3.53 -8.49 -27.90
C ASP A 449 -3.78 -6.97 -27.96
N HIS A 450 -4.84 -6.52 -28.65
CA HIS A 450 -5.21 -5.11 -28.70
C HIS A 450 -5.68 -4.59 -27.33
N LEU A 451 -6.54 -5.34 -26.64
CA LEU A 451 -7.06 -4.98 -25.32
C LEU A 451 -5.97 -4.96 -24.23
N GLU A 452 -4.97 -5.87 -24.32
CA GLU A 452 -3.84 -5.93 -23.38
C GLU A 452 -2.83 -4.80 -23.61
N THR A 453 -2.61 -4.40 -24.87
CA THR A 453 -1.56 -3.42 -25.21
C THR A 453 -2.04 -1.98 -25.21
N THR A 454 -3.37 -1.77 -25.34
CA THR A 454 -3.95 -0.42 -25.41
C THR A 454 -4.33 0.09 -24.03
N GLN A 455 -3.92 1.31 -23.71
CA GLN A 455 -4.34 2.00 -22.49
C GLN A 455 -5.63 2.77 -22.78
N PHE A 456 -6.76 2.24 -22.33
CA PHE A 456 -8.06 2.82 -22.58
C PHE A 456 -8.38 3.96 -21.60
N PRO A 457 -8.92 5.08 -22.09
CA PRO A 457 -9.41 6.16 -21.22
C PRO A 457 -10.77 5.82 -20.62
N GLY A 458 -11.00 6.22 -19.38
CA GLY A 458 -12.32 6.20 -18.75
C GLY A 458 -13.25 7.30 -19.29
N VAL A 459 -14.45 7.40 -18.74
CA VAL A 459 -15.51 8.30 -19.21
C VAL A 459 -15.71 9.55 -18.35
N LEU A 460 -15.09 9.61 -17.16
CA LEU A 460 -15.22 10.76 -16.25
C LEU A 460 -14.24 11.88 -16.59
N CYS A 461 -12.98 11.55 -16.73
CA CYS A 461 -11.89 12.49 -16.95
C CYS A 461 -10.96 12.08 -18.09
N GLY A 462 -11.25 10.96 -18.78
CA GLY A 462 -10.36 10.38 -19.79
C GLY A 462 -9.08 9.81 -19.20
N MET A 463 -9.08 9.48 -17.91
CA MET A 463 -7.93 8.89 -17.23
C MET A 463 -7.87 7.38 -17.52
N PRO A 464 -6.67 6.75 -17.44
CA PRO A 464 -6.52 5.33 -17.71
C PRO A 464 -7.37 4.46 -16.80
N LEU A 465 -7.92 3.36 -17.35
CA LEU A 465 -8.67 2.37 -16.59
C LEU A 465 -7.74 1.48 -15.75
N THR A 466 -8.23 1.08 -14.58
CA THR A 466 -7.60 0.09 -13.69
C THR A 466 -8.67 -0.70 -12.93
N ASP A 467 -8.28 -1.85 -12.38
CA ASP A 467 -9.13 -2.72 -11.56
C ASP A 467 -10.41 -3.16 -12.27
N VAL A 468 -10.23 -3.51 -13.56
CA VAL A 468 -11.32 -3.93 -14.45
C VAL A 468 -10.96 -5.21 -15.19
N ARG A 469 -11.88 -6.18 -15.23
CA ARG A 469 -11.79 -7.33 -16.11
C ARG A 469 -12.54 -7.05 -17.40
N ILE A 470 -11.91 -7.30 -18.53
CA ILE A 470 -12.49 -7.19 -19.86
C ILE A 470 -12.60 -8.60 -20.44
N THR A 471 -13.80 -9.09 -20.64
CA THR A 471 -14.06 -10.42 -21.18
C THR A 471 -14.67 -10.31 -22.58
N LEU A 472 -14.03 -10.92 -23.59
CA LEU A 472 -14.62 -11.08 -24.91
C LEU A 472 -15.70 -12.17 -24.84
N LEU A 473 -16.99 -11.78 -25.01
CA LEU A 473 -18.12 -12.70 -24.97
C LEU A 473 -18.42 -13.28 -26.36
N SER A 474 -18.57 -12.41 -27.36
CA SER A 474 -18.89 -12.81 -28.72
C SER A 474 -18.31 -11.82 -29.73
N GLY A 475 -18.29 -12.22 -31.00
CA GLY A 475 -17.86 -11.33 -32.06
C GLY A 475 -18.19 -11.93 -33.43
N LYS A 476 -18.32 -11.07 -34.43
CA LYS A 476 -18.68 -11.47 -35.79
C LYS A 476 -17.76 -10.83 -36.82
N ALA A 477 -17.28 -11.66 -37.73
CA ALA A 477 -16.48 -11.27 -38.87
C ALA A 477 -17.23 -11.53 -40.18
N HIS A 478 -16.91 -10.79 -41.22
CA HIS A 478 -17.37 -11.07 -42.59
C HIS A 478 -16.20 -11.60 -43.43
N LEU A 479 -16.39 -12.72 -44.11
CA LEU A 479 -15.35 -13.45 -44.85
C LEU A 479 -14.56 -12.60 -45.87
N LYS A 480 -15.17 -11.57 -46.45
CA LYS A 480 -14.55 -10.73 -47.51
C LYS A 480 -14.27 -9.28 -47.06
N HIS A 481 -14.83 -8.85 -45.94
CA HIS A 481 -14.88 -7.44 -45.61
C HIS A 481 -14.34 -7.15 -44.21
N THR A 482 -13.72 -8.13 -43.53
CA THR A 482 -13.11 -7.92 -42.20
C THR A 482 -11.62 -7.84 -42.33
N GLU A 483 -11.06 -6.73 -41.89
CA GLU A 483 -9.62 -6.50 -41.72
C GLU A 483 -9.22 -6.38 -40.24
N SER A 484 -7.91 -6.45 -39.96
CA SER A 484 -7.41 -6.40 -38.58
C SER A 484 -7.78 -5.11 -37.85
N ASN A 485 -7.83 -3.99 -38.55
CA ASN A 485 -8.16 -2.71 -37.98
C ASN A 485 -9.64 -2.58 -37.61
N ASP A 486 -10.53 -3.30 -38.28
CA ASP A 486 -11.97 -3.25 -38.04
C ASP A 486 -12.29 -3.78 -36.62
N PHE A 487 -11.62 -4.87 -36.24
CA PHE A 487 -11.75 -5.39 -34.88
C PHE A 487 -11.21 -4.45 -33.81
N LYS A 488 -10.13 -3.70 -34.07
CA LYS A 488 -9.62 -2.70 -33.12
C LYS A 488 -10.63 -1.58 -32.92
N GLU A 489 -11.21 -1.09 -34.00
CA GLU A 489 -12.27 -0.07 -33.99
C GLU A 489 -13.53 -0.56 -33.26
N ALA A 490 -13.95 -1.81 -33.52
CA ALA A 490 -15.09 -2.41 -32.87
C ALA A 490 -14.81 -2.60 -31.36
N CYS A 491 -13.60 -3.04 -30.95
CA CYS A 491 -13.19 -3.16 -29.56
C CYS A 491 -13.22 -1.81 -28.81
N ASN A 492 -12.66 -0.76 -29.41
CA ASN A 492 -12.67 0.58 -28.83
C ASN A 492 -14.10 1.03 -28.54
N ARG A 493 -15.02 0.83 -29.49
CA ARG A 493 -16.44 1.19 -29.38
C ARG A 493 -17.17 0.34 -28.35
N ALA A 494 -16.94 -1.00 -28.34
CA ALA A 494 -17.54 -1.90 -27.37
C ALA A 494 -17.18 -1.52 -25.94
N LEU A 495 -15.89 -1.30 -25.69
CA LEU A 495 -15.41 -0.91 -24.36
C LEU A 495 -15.97 0.44 -23.93
N ARG A 496 -15.96 1.43 -24.83
CA ARG A 496 -16.50 2.77 -24.52
C ARG A 496 -18.00 2.74 -24.27
N GLN A 497 -18.75 1.98 -25.07
CA GLN A 497 -20.18 1.80 -24.88
C GLN A 497 -20.50 1.11 -23.54
N ALA A 498 -19.71 0.10 -23.13
CA ALA A 498 -19.86 -0.51 -21.82
C ALA A 498 -19.59 0.50 -20.69
N LEU A 499 -18.53 1.32 -20.81
CA LEU A 499 -18.19 2.35 -19.83
C LEU A 499 -19.27 3.42 -19.67
N MET A 500 -20.01 3.74 -20.73
CA MET A 500 -21.16 4.67 -20.65
C MET A 500 -22.34 4.08 -19.90
N LYS A 501 -22.41 2.76 -19.71
CA LYS A 501 -23.51 2.05 -19.03
C LYS A 501 -23.24 1.77 -17.55
N VAL A 502 -21.98 1.85 -17.11
CA VAL A 502 -21.56 1.51 -15.74
C VAL A 502 -21.37 2.76 -14.87
N GLU A 503 -21.43 2.57 -13.56
CA GLU A 503 -21.00 3.60 -12.62
C GLU A 503 -19.47 3.63 -12.56
N SER A 504 -18.87 4.66 -13.15
CA SER A 504 -17.42 4.89 -13.12
C SER A 504 -17.01 5.65 -11.88
N VAL A 505 -15.79 5.42 -11.40
CA VAL A 505 -15.21 6.05 -10.20
C VAL A 505 -13.84 6.60 -10.54
N LEU A 506 -13.61 7.87 -10.17
CA LEU A 506 -12.29 8.49 -10.26
C LEU A 506 -11.45 8.08 -9.05
N LEU A 507 -10.26 7.59 -9.30
CA LEU A 507 -9.28 7.16 -8.31
C LEU A 507 -8.10 8.12 -8.26
N GLU A 508 -7.65 8.41 -7.03
CA GLU A 508 -6.41 9.13 -6.77
C GLU A 508 -5.37 8.23 -6.09
N PRO A 509 -4.06 8.43 -6.34
CA PRO A 509 -3.03 7.66 -5.68
C PRO A 509 -2.84 8.09 -4.23
N TYR A 510 -2.60 7.12 -3.36
CA TYR A 510 -2.26 7.27 -1.96
C TYR A 510 -0.85 6.78 -1.68
N TYR A 511 -0.12 7.52 -0.86
CA TYR A 511 1.11 7.04 -0.25
C TYR A 511 0.83 6.43 1.12
N ALA A 512 1.48 5.31 1.41
CA ALA A 512 1.79 4.91 2.76
C ALA A 512 2.99 5.74 3.22
N TYR A 513 2.85 6.41 4.36
CA TYR A 513 3.91 7.24 4.90
C TYR A 513 4.35 6.73 6.28
N GLU A 514 5.61 6.97 6.58
CA GLU A 514 6.20 6.86 7.91
C GLU A 514 6.89 8.18 8.23
N MET A 515 6.52 8.80 9.34
CA MET A 515 6.96 10.13 9.72
C MET A 515 7.57 10.12 11.12
N GLU A 516 8.84 10.47 11.21
CA GLU A 516 9.53 10.67 12.47
C GLU A 516 9.54 12.16 12.82
N VAL A 517 9.03 12.53 13.98
CA VAL A 517 8.97 13.91 14.47
C VAL A 517 9.36 13.99 15.93
N PRO A 518 9.90 15.13 16.43
CA PRO A 518 10.05 15.33 17.87
C PRO A 518 8.69 15.16 18.57
N SER A 519 8.65 14.44 19.71
CA SER A 519 7.38 14.12 20.41
C SER A 519 6.53 15.35 20.72
N ALA A 520 7.16 16.50 21.03
CA ALA A 520 6.47 17.77 21.25
C ALA A 520 5.72 18.29 19.99
N LEU A 521 6.03 17.80 18.80
CA LEU A 521 5.44 18.22 17.53
C LEU A 521 4.51 17.13 16.94
N ALA A 522 4.37 15.98 17.58
CA ALA A 522 3.55 14.87 17.10
C ALA A 522 2.07 15.30 16.89
N ALA A 523 1.50 16.05 17.81
CA ALA A 523 0.13 16.56 17.71
C ALA A 523 -0.06 17.47 16.48
N LYS A 524 0.94 18.29 16.13
CA LYS A 524 0.90 19.11 14.93
C LYS A 524 0.98 18.26 13.65
N ALA A 525 1.85 17.28 13.64
CA ALA A 525 1.96 16.37 12.51
C ALA A 525 0.67 15.57 12.27
N ILE A 526 0.01 15.12 13.33
CA ILE A 526 -1.29 14.46 13.28
C ILE A 526 -2.36 15.40 12.69
N TYR A 527 -2.43 16.62 13.19
CA TYR A 527 -3.37 17.62 12.66
C TYR A 527 -3.14 17.89 11.17
N ASP A 528 -1.88 18.02 10.76
CA ASP A 528 -1.54 18.25 9.36
C ASP A 528 -1.97 17.07 8.48
N VAL A 529 -1.78 15.82 8.95
CA VAL A 529 -2.21 14.61 8.24
C VAL A 529 -3.73 14.53 8.14
N GLU A 530 -4.47 14.84 9.20
CA GLU A 530 -5.93 14.90 9.17
C GLU A 530 -6.43 15.98 8.20
N ALA A 531 -5.78 17.16 8.19
CA ALA A 531 -6.09 18.21 7.24
C ALA A 531 -5.84 17.80 5.78
N MET A 532 -4.90 16.89 5.55
CA MET A 532 -4.64 16.24 4.26
C MET A 532 -5.61 15.10 3.95
N GLN A 533 -6.57 14.79 4.85
CA GLN A 533 -7.47 13.65 4.72
C GLN A 533 -6.72 12.29 4.73
N GLY A 534 -5.57 12.25 5.40
CA GLY A 534 -4.80 11.05 5.63
C GLY A 534 -5.27 10.28 6.86
N THR A 535 -4.92 9.02 6.93
CA THR A 535 -5.03 8.19 8.14
C THR A 535 -3.72 8.19 8.89
N PHE A 536 -3.75 8.02 10.21
CA PHE A 536 -2.54 7.92 11.00
C PHE A 536 -2.65 6.87 12.10
N ALA A 537 -1.51 6.32 12.48
CA ALA A 537 -1.31 5.50 13.66
C ALA A 537 0.01 5.91 14.32
N LEU A 538 0.01 6.04 15.64
CA LEU A 538 1.23 6.28 16.40
C LEU A 538 1.92 4.91 16.62
N VAL A 539 3.08 4.74 15.98
CA VAL A 539 3.84 3.47 16.05
C VAL A 539 4.68 3.42 17.31
N SER A 540 5.37 4.50 17.63
CA SER A 540 6.19 4.62 18.83
C SER A 540 6.32 6.08 19.27
N ASP A 541 6.47 6.28 20.57
CA ASP A 541 6.85 7.57 21.17
C ASP A 541 7.79 7.28 22.34
N ASN A 542 9.02 7.73 22.24
CA ASN A 542 10.05 7.54 23.28
C ASN A 542 10.29 8.80 24.12
N GLY A 543 9.42 9.81 24.01
CA GLY A 543 9.52 11.10 24.70
C GLY A 543 10.45 12.12 24.03
N GLU A 544 11.36 11.70 23.16
CA GLU A 544 12.21 12.58 22.34
C GLU A 544 11.70 12.65 20.90
N SER A 545 11.36 11.50 20.30
CA SER A 545 10.80 11.38 18.96
C SER A 545 9.57 10.48 18.94
N ALA A 546 8.60 10.82 18.11
CA ALA A 546 7.40 10.05 17.83
C ALA A 546 7.42 9.61 16.36
N VAL A 547 7.03 8.36 16.10
CA VAL A 547 6.89 7.80 14.78
C VAL A 547 5.41 7.60 14.46
N LEU A 548 4.95 8.26 13.41
CA LEU A 548 3.60 8.18 12.88
C LEU A 548 3.62 7.40 11.56
N SER A 549 2.68 6.50 11.36
CA SER A 549 2.48 5.83 10.08
C SER A 549 1.03 5.97 9.62
N GLY A 550 0.81 5.89 8.32
CA GLY A 550 -0.55 5.97 7.77
C GLY A 550 -0.57 6.06 6.26
N ARG A 551 -1.71 6.51 5.72
CA ARG A 551 -1.89 6.73 4.29
C ARG A 551 -2.44 8.13 4.06
N ALA A 552 -1.99 8.79 3.00
CA ALA A 552 -2.51 10.09 2.60
C ALA A 552 -2.51 10.25 1.07
N PRO A 553 -3.42 11.08 0.51
CA PRO A 553 -3.44 11.39 -0.91
C PRO A 553 -2.10 12.00 -1.35
N VAL A 554 -1.57 11.49 -2.45
CA VAL A 554 -0.28 11.96 -3.00
C VAL A 554 -0.31 13.45 -3.29
N ALA A 555 -1.43 13.96 -3.84
CA ALA A 555 -1.61 15.38 -4.16
C ALA A 555 -1.46 16.32 -2.95
N LYS A 556 -1.86 15.86 -1.77
CA LYS A 556 -1.84 16.66 -0.53
C LYS A 556 -0.55 16.47 0.26
N LEU A 557 0.06 15.30 0.17
CA LEU A 557 1.33 14.99 0.84
C LEU A 557 2.53 15.59 0.11
N HIS A 558 2.36 15.91 -1.17
CA HIS A 558 3.39 16.56 -1.99
C HIS A 558 3.84 17.90 -1.40
N GLY A 559 5.16 18.11 -1.27
CA GLY A 559 5.74 19.30 -0.64
C GLY A 559 5.63 19.38 0.88
N TYR A 560 5.01 18.39 1.53
CA TYR A 560 4.87 18.39 2.99
C TYR A 560 6.20 18.16 3.70
N GLN A 561 7.14 17.44 3.11
CA GLN A 561 8.47 17.24 3.67
C GLN A 561 9.18 18.58 3.94
N GLY A 562 9.06 19.56 3.02
CA GLY A 562 9.59 20.90 3.23
C GLY A 562 8.95 21.62 4.43
N LYS A 563 7.63 21.49 4.60
CA LYS A 563 6.92 22.01 5.77
C LYS A 563 7.35 21.32 7.06
N LEU A 564 7.45 19.98 7.01
CA LEU A 564 7.91 19.16 8.13
C LEU A 564 9.31 19.57 8.59
N HIS A 565 10.25 19.72 7.66
CA HIS A 565 11.60 20.19 7.94
C HIS A 565 11.62 21.60 8.56
N ALA A 566 10.80 22.50 8.03
CA ALA A 566 10.75 23.88 8.51
C ALA A 566 10.30 23.97 9.98
N TYR A 567 9.19 23.34 10.37
CA TYR A 567 8.70 23.44 11.73
C TYR A 567 9.43 22.53 12.72
N SER A 568 9.99 21.41 12.25
CA SER A 568 10.81 20.49 13.09
C SER A 568 12.27 20.94 13.23
N LYS A 569 12.66 22.07 12.61
CA LYS A 569 14.04 22.58 12.55
C LYS A 569 15.03 21.53 12.00
N GLY A 570 14.61 20.83 10.95
CA GLY A 570 15.40 19.80 10.27
C GLY A 570 15.43 18.44 10.95
N LYS A 571 14.71 18.23 12.06
CA LYS A 571 14.67 16.94 12.75
C LYS A 571 13.59 15.99 12.23
N GLY A 572 12.55 16.51 11.57
CA GLY A 572 11.48 15.68 11.02
C GLY A 572 11.93 14.94 9.77
N LYS A 573 11.59 13.67 9.69
CA LYS A 573 11.80 12.81 8.52
C LYS A 573 10.47 12.30 8.02
N LEU A 574 10.29 12.24 6.71
CA LEU A 574 9.10 11.70 6.06
C LEU A 574 9.53 10.69 5.01
N PHE A 575 9.07 9.48 5.14
CA PHE A 575 9.27 8.42 4.16
C PHE A 575 7.91 8.07 3.57
N CYS A 576 7.81 8.05 2.24
CA CYS A 576 6.59 7.74 1.52
C CYS A 576 6.82 6.58 0.56
N SER A 577 5.87 5.68 0.48
CA SER A 577 5.84 4.61 -0.52
C SER A 577 4.43 4.54 -1.13
N PHE A 578 4.33 4.16 -2.39
CA PHE A 578 3.02 3.99 -3.00
C PHE A 578 2.22 2.90 -2.27
N ALA A 579 1.00 3.21 -1.88
CA ALA A 579 0.12 2.29 -1.19
C ALA A 579 -0.92 1.67 -2.14
N CYS A 580 -1.72 2.51 -2.78
CA CYS A 580 -2.84 2.09 -3.63
C CYS A 580 -3.45 3.29 -4.37
N PHE A 581 -4.34 3.01 -5.30
CA PHE A 581 -5.33 3.97 -5.78
C PHE A 581 -6.60 3.83 -4.94
N ALA A 582 -7.19 4.94 -4.52
CA ALA A 582 -8.44 4.93 -3.78
C ALA A 582 -9.41 5.98 -4.35
N PRO A 583 -10.72 5.87 -4.09
CA PRO A 583 -11.69 6.84 -4.61
C PRO A 583 -11.33 8.28 -4.22
N CYS A 584 -11.37 9.17 -5.20
CA CYS A 584 -11.08 10.59 -5.01
C CYS A 584 -12.22 11.27 -4.26
N GLU A 585 -11.94 11.91 -3.13
CA GLU A 585 -12.98 12.59 -2.35
C GLU A 585 -13.56 13.84 -3.04
N ASN A 586 -12.73 14.56 -3.81
CA ASN A 586 -13.14 15.75 -4.54
C ASN A 586 -13.43 15.46 -6.03
N ALA A 587 -13.90 14.24 -6.33
CA ALA A 587 -14.08 13.77 -7.71
C ALA A 587 -14.99 14.72 -8.53
N GLU A 588 -16.13 15.16 -8.01
CA GLU A 588 -17.07 16.03 -8.73
C GLU A 588 -16.46 17.37 -9.15
N ALA A 589 -15.73 18.02 -8.23
CA ALA A 589 -15.06 19.27 -8.52
C ALA A 589 -13.97 19.08 -9.60
N LEU A 590 -13.24 17.98 -9.53
CA LEU A 590 -12.17 17.65 -10.47
C LEU A 590 -12.70 17.31 -11.86
N ILE A 591 -13.77 16.49 -11.94
CA ILE A 591 -14.47 16.15 -13.18
C ILE A 591 -14.97 17.43 -13.87
N THR A 592 -15.58 18.34 -13.09
CA THR A 592 -16.06 19.63 -13.61
C THR A 592 -14.91 20.50 -14.10
N GLN A 593 -13.78 20.53 -13.38
CA GLN A 593 -12.61 21.29 -13.76
C GLN A 593 -11.93 20.77 -15.03
N ILE A 594 -11.85 19.43 -15.19
CA ILE A 594 -11.25 18.80 -16.38
C ILE A 594 -12.16 18.94 -17.58
N GLY A 595 -13.50 18.83 -17.38
CA GLY A 595 -14.50 19.04 -18.42
C GLY A 595 -14.37 18.06 -19.61
N TYR A 596 -13.91 16.83 -19.36
CA TYR A 596 -13.80 15.81 -20.41
C TYR A 596 -15.19 15.37 -20.87
N ASP A 597 -15.40 15.36 -22.17
CA ASP A 597 -16.64 14.88 -22.78
C ASP A 597 -16.35 13.60 -23.59
N PRO A 598 -16.75 12.42 -23.09
CA PRO A 598 -16.44 11.14 -23.73
C PRO A 598 -17.09 10.98 -25.11
N GLN A 599 -18.17 11.72 -25.40
CA GLN A 599 -18.85 11.66 -26.70
C GLN A 599 -18.11 12.45 -27.80
N LYS A 600 -17.26 13.40 -27.41
CA LYS A 600 -16.44 14.19 -28.33
C LYS A 600 -15.06 13.59 -28.58
N ASP A 601 -14.71 12.51 -27.89
CA ASP A 601 -13.43 11.84 -28.07
C ASP A 601 -13.41 11.09 -29.41
N SER A 602 -12.69 11.65 -30.38
CA SER A 602 -12.57 11.05 -31.71
C SER A 602 -11.63 9.85 -31.78
N ALA A 603 -10.70 9.73 -30.82
CA ALA A 603 -9.76 8.61 -30.73
C ALA A 603 -10.43 7.36 -30.15
N PHE A 604 -11.39 7.56 -29.25
CA PHE A 604 -12.15 6.48 -28.61
C PHE A 604 -13.65 6.80 -28.64
N PRO A 605 -14.31 6.69 -29.81
CA PRO A 605 -15.72 7.04 -29.95
C PRO A 605 -16.64 6.07 -29.18
N CYS A 606 -17.69 6.62 -28.57
CA CYS A 606 -18.64 5.84 -27.78
C CYS A 606 -19.72 5.12 -28.62
N GLY A 607 -20.08 5.63 -29.78
CA GLY A 607 -21.09 5.06 -30.64
C GLY A 607 -20.47 4.19 -31.74
N SER A 608 -21.34 3.53 -32.55
CA SER A 608 -20.97 2.57 -33.57
C SER A 608 -21.28 3.07 -34.99
N ILE A 609 -20.66 2.45 -35.99
CA ILE A 609 -20.90 2.75 -37.41
C ILE A 609 -21.56 1.55 -38.05
N PHE A 610 -22.72 1.77 -38.64
CA PHE A 610 -23.49 0.77 -39.40
C PHE A 610 -23.61 1.19 -40.87
N CYS A 611 -23.89 0.23 -41.73
CA CYS A 611 -24.12 0.47 -43.16
C CYS A 611 -25.54 0.07 -43.54
N LYS A 612 -26.26 0.96 -44.24
CA LYS A 612 -27.58 0.67 -44.78
C LYS A 612 -27.66 1.20 -46.20
N HIS A 613 -28.03 0.32 -47.12
CA HIS A 613 -28.14 0.66 -48.56
C HIS A 613 -26.85 1.27 -49.17
N GLY A 614 -25.68 0.87 -48.68
CA GLY A 614 -24.39 1.34 -49.16
C GLY A 614 -23.95 2.71 -48.61
N ALA A 615 -24.63 3.24 -47.60
CA ALA A 615 -24.27 4.46 -46.92
C ALA A 615 -24.00 4.19 -45.44
N ASP A 616 -22.91 4.72 -44.94
CA ASP A 616 -22.52 4.62 -43.54
C ASP A 616 -23.31 5.61 -42.68
N PHE A 617 -23.70 5.19 -41.48
CA PHE A 617 -24.33 6.09 -40.51
C PHE A 617 -23.85 5.80 -39.13
N TYR A 618 -23.70 6.85 -38.34
CA TYR A 618 -23.28 6.77 -36.95
C TYR A 618 -24.50 6.54 -36.04
N VAL A 619 -24.39 5.60 -35.12
CA VAL A 619 -25.40 5.29 -34.12
C VAL A 619 -24.83 5.64 -32.75
N PRO A 620 -25.49 6.53 -31.94
CA PRO A 620 -25.07 6.85 -30.58
C PRO A 620 -25.03 5.62 -29.69
N TRP A 621 -24.21 5.69 -28.63
CA TRP A 621 -23.94 4.57 -27.72
C TRP A 621 -25.20 3.97 -27.06
N ASP A 622 -26.22 4.77 -26.80
CA ASP A 622 -27.51 4.41 -26.18
C ASP A 622 -28.49 3.76 -27.14
N GLU A 623 -28.28 3.92 -28.45
CA GLU A 623 -29.13 3.35 -29.49
C GLU A 623 -28.53 2.11 -30.19
N VAL A 624 -27.26 1.79 -29.97
CA VAL A 624 -26.52 0.70 -30.63
C VAL A 624 -27.23 -0.65 -30.45
N GLU A 625 -27.91 -0.87 -29.33
CA GLU A 625 -28.64 -2.11 -29.05
C GLU A 625 -29.77 -2.41 -30.05
N HIS A 626 -30.34 -1.40 -30.69
CA HIS A 626 -31.41 -1.57 -31.67
C HIS A 626 -30.89 -1.96 -33.07
N TYR A 627 -29.56 -1.85 -33.27
CA TYR A 627 -28.92 -2.08 -34.57
C TYR A 627 -27.92 -3.25 -34.57
N MET A 628 -27.49 -3.71 -33.41
CA MET A 628 -26.51 -4.81 -33.24
C MET A 628 -26.98 -6.09 -33.93
N HIS A 629 -26.03 -6.88 -34.46
CA HIS A 629 -26.31 -8.13 -35.16
C HIS A 629 -26.25 -9.37 -34.28
N LEU A 630 -25.52 -9.30 -33.15
CA LEU A 630 -25.46 -10.36 -32.14
C LEU A 630 -26.25 -9.94 -30.88
N PRO A 631 -26.97 -10.84 -30.23
CA PRO A 631 -27.68 -10.52 -28.99
C PRO A 631 -26.70 -10.42 -27.82
N TYR A 632 -27.06 -9.63 -26.80
CA TYR A 632 -26.33 -9.63 -25.53
C TYR A 632 -26.36 -11.02 -24.89
N GLN A 633 -25.20 -11.42 -24.33
CA GLN A 633 -25.04 -12.67 -23.58
C GLN A 633 -25.13 -12.46 -22.08
N TYR A 634 -24.74 -11.26 -21.59
CA TYR A 634 -24.80 -10.92 -20.18
C TYR A 634 -26.20 -10.45 -19.79
N GLN A 635 -26.92 -11.32 -19.09
CA GLN A 635 -28.17 -10.93 -18.45
C GLN A 635 -27.85 -10.26 -17.12
N LYS A 636 -28.12 -8.96 -17.03
CA LYS A 636 -28.03 -8.22 -15.77
C LYS A 636 -28.98 -8.91 -14.78
N LYS A 637 -28.42 -9.62 -13.80
CA LYS A 637 -29.23 -10.04 -12.63
C LYS A 637 -29.71 -8.74 -12.00
N GLU A 638 -31.00 -8.48 -12.00
CA GLU A 638 -31.58 -7.38 -11.25
C GLU A 638 -31.12 -7.53 -9.80
N ALA A 639 -30.13 -6.75 -9.42
CA ALA A 639 -29.73 -6.62 -8.05
C ALA A 639 -30.90 -5.93 -7.34
N VAL A 640 -31.64 -6.69 -6.57
CA VAL A 640 -32.48 -6.12 -5.51
C VAL A 640 -31.55 -5.17 -4.74
N LEU A 641 -31.81 -3.88 -4.84
CA LEU A 641 -31.09 -2.84 -4.12
C LEU A 641 -31.15 -3.12 -2.62
N SER A 642 -30.18 -3.84 -2.12
CA SER A 642 -29.84 -3.84 -0.70
C SER A 642 -28.82 -2.72 -0.50
N PRO A 643 -28.98 -1.86 0.50
CA PRO A 643 -28.07 -0.75 0.74
C PRO A 643 -26.67 -1.30 0.96
N ILE A 644 -25.68 -0.67 0.31
CA ILE A 644 -24.26 -1.02 0.38
C ILE A 644 -23.77 -0.89 1.81
N THR A 645 -23.74 -2.00 2.51
CA THR A 645 -22.88 -2.19 3.66
C THR A 645 -21.55 -2.72 3.15
N HIS A 646 -20.44 -2.18 3.63
CA HIS A 646 -19.10 -2.68 3.37
C HIS A 646 -19.04 -4.20 3.56
N GLU A 647 -18.98 -4.98 2.48
CA GLU A 647 -18.78 -6.42 2.55
C GLU A 647 -17.29 -6.73 2.68
N THR A 648 -16.88 -6.98 3.92
CA THR A 648 -15.89 -8.01 4.19
C THR A 648 -16.50 -9.35 3.72
N SER A 649 -15.76 -10.09 2.91
CA SER A 649 -16.14 -11.38 2.33
C SER A 649 -16.87 -12.28 3.34
N LYS A 650 -18.20 -12.38 3.25
CA LYS A 650 -18.99 -13.40 3.96
C LYS A 650 -18.99 -14.68 3.14
N ARG A 651 -18.20 -15.66 3.54
CA ARG A 651 -18.55 -17.06 3.34
C ARG A 651 -19.78 -17.32 4.21
N THR A 652 -20.92 -17.58 3.59
CA THR A 652 -22.10 -18.13 4.27
C THR A 652 -21.78 -19.56 4.69
N TYR A 653 -21.50 -19.75 5.97
CA TYR A 653 -21.44 -21.07 6.58
C TYR A 653 -22.86 -21.50 6.93
N GLY A 654 -23.21 -22.77 6.64
CA GLY A 654 -24.47 -23.35 7.11
C GLY A 654 -24.51 -23.41 8.65
N GLU A 655 -25.70 -23.43 9.24
CA GLU A 655 -25.90 -23.46 10.70
C GLU A 655 -25.11 -24.60 11.38
N GLU A 656 -24.93 -25.74 10.72
CA GLU A 656 -24.14 -26.88 11.21
C GLU A 656 -22.62 -26.61 11.21
N GLU A 657 -22.11 -25.80 10.28
CA GLU A 657 -20.70 -25.41 10.24
C GLU A 657 -20.38 -24.32 11.28
N LEU A 658 -21.29 -23.40 11.54
CA LEU A 658 -21.18 -22.41 12.60
C LEU A 658 -21.17 -23.08 13.97
N GLU A 659 -21.99 -24.10 14.18
CA GLU A 659 -22.03 -24.86 15.43
C GLU A 659 -20.74 -25.71 15.61
N ALA A 660 -20.16 -26.23 14.54
CA ALA A 660 -18.89 -26.94 14.56
C ALA A 660 -17.69 -26.01 14.86
N ILE A 661 -17.68 -24.77 14.33
CA ILE A 661 -16.69 -23.74 14.64
C ILE A 661 -16.81 -23.30 16.08
N PHE A 662 -18.03 -23.09 16.57
CA PHE A 662 -18.31 -22.75 17.96
C PHE A 662 -17.85 -23.82 18.94
N GLN A 663 -18.06 -25.10 18.60
CA GLN A 663 -17.58 -26.22 19.41
C GLN A 663 -16.06 -26.42 19.39
N ARG A 664 -15.36 -26.05 18.32
CA ARG A 664 -13.90 -26.09 18.26
C ARG A 664 -13.24 -24.97 19.06
N THR A 665 -13.85 -23.81 19.11
CA THR A 665 -13.27 -22.61 19.76
C THR A 665 -13.45 -22.66 21.30
N TYR A 666 -14.50 -23.37 21.79
CA TYR A 666 -14.86 -23.36 23.21
C TYR A 666 -14.72 -24.71 23.94
N ARG A 667 -13.98 -25.66 23.34
CA ARG A 667 -13.68 -26.94 24.01
C ARG A 667 -12.47 -26.87 24.92
N THR A 668 -12.57 -26.05 25.99
CA THR A 668 -11.76 -26.27 27.20
C THR A 668 -12.62 -25.97 28.44
N LYS A 669 -12.95 -27.06 29.16
CA LYS A 669 -13.53 -27.10 30.50
C LYS A 669 -15.03 -26.80 30.65
N ALA A 670 -15.84 -27.83 30.52
CA ALA A 670 -16.95 -28.11 31.43
C ALA A 670 -17.40 -29.56 31.28
N LYS A 671 -16.75 -30.48 31.96
CA LYS A 671 -17.41 -31.69 32.44
C LYS A 671 -18.03 -31.35 33.78
N GLU A 672 -19.30 -31.74 33.93
CA GLU A 672 -20.19 -31.80 35.07
C GLU A 672 -21.34 -30.80 35.03
N ASN A 673 -22.44 -31.29 34.55
CA ASN A 673 -23.75 -31.37 35.16
C ASN A 673 -24.84 -31.56 34.08
N LYS A 674 -25.01 -32.84 33.71
CA LYS A 674 -26.28 -33.29 33.14
C LYS A 674 -27.13 -33.83 34.29
N LYS A 675 -28.25 -33.15 34.58
CA LYS A 675 -29.49 -33.81 34.97
C LYS A 675 -30.63 -32.79 35.05
N ALA A 676 -31.71 -33.21 34.42
CA ALA A 676 -33.12 -32.76 34.55
C ALA A 676 -33.51 -31.43 33.91
N PHE A 677 -34.19 -31.50 32.79
CA PHE A 677 -35.62 -31.27 32.74
C PHE A 677 -36.17 -31.76 31.40
N HIS A 678 -37.09 -32.70 31.45
CA HIS A 678 -37.95 -33.18 30.39
C HIS A 678 -39.32 -32.49 30.45
N LYS A 679 -39.85 -32.19 29.25
CA LYS A 679 -41.29 -32.11 28.90
C LYS A 679 -42.14 -31.02 29.50
N THR A 680 -42.69 -30.15 28.66
CA THR A 680 -44.16 -30.19 28.40
C THR A 680 -44.55 -29.26 27.23
N GLU A 681 -45.17 -29.85 26.28
CA GLU A 681 -46.34 -29.52 25.42
C GLU A 681 -46.69 -28.06 25.07
N LYS A 682 -46.94 -27.94 23.77
CA LYS A 682 -47.78 -26.99 23.01
C LYS A 682 -48.92 -26.34 23.77
N MET A 683 -49.03 -25.04 23.63
CA MET A 683 -50.32 -24.36 23.42
C MET A 683 -50.13 -23.01 22.75
N ASN A 684 -50.76 -22.83 21.61
CA ASN A 684 -51.02 -21.56 20.95
C ASN A 684 -51.66 -20.55 21.89
N LYS A 685 -51.07 -19.36 21.94
CA LYS A 685 -51.85 -18.12 22.13
C LYS A 685 -51.05 -16.94 21.56
N GLU A 686 -51.63 -16.26 20.59
CA GLU A 686 -51.30 -14.92 20.20
C GLU A 686 -51.32 -14.02 21.45
N THR A 687 -50.20 -13.45 21.78
CA THR A 687 -50.11 -12.34 22.72
C THR A 687 -49.21 -11.30 22.09
N THR A 688 -49.83 -10.18 21.70
CA THR A 688 -49.21 -8.92 21.39
C THR A 688 -48.18 -8.58 22.48
N ALA A 689 -46.88 -8.71 22.14
CA ALA A 689 -45.83 -8.29 23.02
C ALA A 689 -45.89 -6.76 23.17
N LYS A 690 -46.14 -6.28 24.39
CA LYS A 690 -45.92 -4.90 24.78
C LYS A 690 -44.43 -4.61 24.58
N GLN A 691 -44.10 -3.61 23.76
CA GLN A 691 -42.71 -3.08 23.68
C GLN A 691 -42.29 -2.56 25.06
N PRO A 692 -41.08 -2.86 25.54
CA PRO A 692 -40.57 -2.31 26.79
C PRO A 692 -40.54 -0.78 26.72
N SER A 693 -41.07 -0.12 27.76
CA SER A 693 -41.21 1.34 27.79
C SER A 693 -39.99 2.08 28.34
N GLU A 694 -39.07 1.40 29.00
CA GLU A 694 -37.90 1.99 29.62
C GLU A 694 -36.65 1.81 28.76
N ARG A 695 -35.78 2.86 28.73
CA ARG A 695 -34.57 2.88 27.95
C ARG A 695 -33.38 2.49 28.80
N CYS A 696 -32.45 1.70 28.26
CA CYS A 696 -31.19 1.37 28.88
C CYS A 696 -30.04 1.67 27.90
N LEU A 697 -29.02 2.39 28.36
CA LEU A 697 -27.80 2.68 27.60
C LEU A 697 -26.61 1.99 28.25
N LEU A 698 -25.98 1.07 27.52
CA LEU A 698 -24.72 0.43 27.88
C LEU A 698 -23.56 1.14 27.15
N VAL A 699 -22.54 1.53 27.90
CA VAL A 699 -21.43 2.34 27.41
C VAL A 699 -20.12 1.65 27.71
N ASP A 700 -19.31 1.42 26.66
CA ASP A 700 -17.93 0.96 26.81
C ASP A 700 -17.03 2.14 27.16
N GLY A 701 -16.61 2.21 28.43
CA GLY A 701 -15.90 3.35 28.97
C GLY A 701 -14.52 3.59 28.35
N TYR A 702 -13.72 2.55 28.18
CA TYR A 702 -12.40 2.73 27.59
C TYR A 702 -12.47 2.97 26.09
N ASN A 703 -13.39 2.35 25.38
CA ASN A 703 -13.59 2.61 23.97
C ASN A 703 -13.95 4.08 23.70
N LEU A 704 -14.81 4.67 24.55
CA LEU A 704 -15.15 6.10 24.47
C LEU A 704 -13.96 6.99 24.87
N ILE A 705 -13.24 6.67 25.94
CA ILE A 705 -12.05 7.44 26.36
C ILE A 705 -11.02 7.52 25.23
N PHE A 706 -10.78 6.41 24.55
CA PHE A 706 -9.81 6.37 23.44
C PHE A 706 -10.37 6.90 22.11
N SER A 707 -11.70 6.93 21.95
CA SER A 707 -12.34 7.44 20.72
C SER A 707 -12.62 8.95 20.76
N TRP A 708 -12.73 9.56 21.95
CA TRP A 708 -13.05 10.97 22.11
C TRP A 708 -11.79 11.82 22.30
N PRO A 709 -11.48 12.79 21.42
CA PRO A 709 -10.21 13.51 21.43
C PRO A 709 -9.85 14.17 22.76
N GLN A 710 -10.84 14.77 23.43
CA GLN A 710 -10.63 15.44 24.72
C GLN A 710 -10.27 14.47 25.83
N LEU A 711 -10.94 13.32 25.91
CA LEU A 711 -10.69 12.29 26.90
C LEU A 711 -9.41 11.51 26.60
N GLN A 712 -9.13 11.26 25.34
CA GLN A 712 -7.90 10.61 24.90
C GLN A 712 -6.65 11.42 25.29
N GLN A 713 -6.71 12.74 25.14
CA GLN A 713 -5.62 13.60 25.54
C GLN A 713 -5.42 13.57 27.07
N MET A 714 -6.52 13.64 27.83
CA MET A 714 -6.49 13.59 29.28
C MET A 714 -6.00 12.23 29.79
N ALA A 715 -6.37 11.14 29.11
CA ALA A 715 -5.98 9.77 29.49
C ALA A 715 -4.46 9.51 29.35
N LYS A 716 -3.76 10.24 28.48
CA LYS A 716 -2.30 10.17 28.37
C LYS A 716 -1.57 10.67 29.61
N ASP A 717 -2.12 11.69 30.24
CA ASP A 717 -1.51 12.30 31.43
C ASP A 717 -2.08 11.71 32.72
N ASN A 718 -3.38 11.43 32.76
CA ASN A 718 -4.08 10.92 33.91
C ASN A 718 -5.32 10.10 33.54
N MET A 719 -5.19 8.78 33.48
CA MET A 719 -6.28 7.86 33.12
C MET A 719 -7.45 7.94 34.14
N GLU A 720 -7.16 8.15 35.39
CA GLU A 720 -8.18 8.27 36.46
C GLU A 720 -8.98 9.58 36.31
N GLY A 721 -8.31 10.65 35.94
CA GLY A 721 -8.93 11.92 35.57
C GLY A 721 -9.84 11.79 34.36
N ALA A 722 -9.42 11.05 33.32
CA ALA A 722 -10.22 10.80 32.11
C ALA A 722 -11.47 9.95 32.42
N ARG A 723 -11.35 8.92 33.28
CA ARG A 723 -12.51 8.13 33.76
C ARG A 723 -13.51 9.00 34.53
N LYS A 724 -13.03 9.82 35.46
CA LYS A 724 -13.90 10.71 36.24
C LYS A 724 -14.60 11.72 35.32
N ARG A 725 -13.91 12.29 34.35
CA ARG A 725 -14.49 13.20 33.39
C ARG A 725 -15.55 12.54 32.53
N LEU A 726 -15.35 11.28 32.07
CA LEU A 726 -16.34 10.54 31.34
C LEU A 726 -17.59 10.26 32.23
N ILE A 727 -17.38 9.87 33.50
CA ILE A 727 -18.47 9.66 34.47
C ILE A 727 -19.31 10.94 34.61
N ASP A 728 -18.69 12.11 34.79
CA ASP A 728 -19.38 13.41 34.87
C ASP A 728 -20.19 13.71 33.58
N MET A 729 -19.61 13.42 32.40
CA MET A 729 -20.30 13.63 31.12
C MET A 729 -21.50 12.70 30.96
N MET A 730 -21.37 11.46 31.37
CA MET A 730 -22.46 10.46 31.35
C MET A 730 -23.57 10.81 32.36
N GLY A 731 -23.22 11.31 33.53
CA GLY A 731 -24.19 11.80 34.51
C GLY A 731 -25.03 12.95 33.97
N ASN A 732 -24.39 13.93 33.33
CA ASN A 732 -25.09 15.04 32.67
C ASN A 732 -26.02 14.58 31.54
N TYR A 733 -25.53 13.63 30.73
CA TYR A 733 -26.32 13.06 29.63
C TYR A 733 -27.54 12.30 30.15
N GLN A 734 -27.36 11.45 31.18
CA GLN A 734 -28.43 10.69 31.80
C GLN A 734 -29.50 11.59 32.48
N GLY A 735 -29.03 12.65 33.20
CA GLY A 735 -29.94 13.61 33.84
C GLY A 735 -30.88 14.33 32.85
N TYR A 736 -30.43 14.53 31.59
CA TYR A 736 -31.28 15.13 30.53
C TYR A 736 -32.18 14.11 29.83
N HIS A 737 -31.65 12.93 29.46
CA HIS A 737 -32.34 11.95 28.65
C HIS A 737 -33.18 10.93 29.47
N GLY A 738 -32.86 10.77 30.76
CA GLY A 738 -33.46 9.78 31.66
C GLY A 738 -33.11 8.35 31.28
N GLY A 739 -33.68 7.38 32.00
CA GLY A 739 -33.47 5.97 31.77
C GLY A 739 -32.26 5.38 32.55
N LEU A 740 -31.95 4.09 32.29
CA LEU A 740 -30.85 3.39 32.95
C LEU A 740 -29.59 3.59 32.12
N LEU A 741 -28.48 4.06 32.73
CA LEU A 741 -27.18 4.16 32.08
C LEU A 741 -26.16 3.34 32.86
N ILE A 742 -25.46 2.42 32.18
CA ILE A 742 -24.42 1.57 32.75
C ILE A 742 -23.14 1.81 31.97
N LEU A 743 -22.14 2.35 32.65
CA LEU A 743 -20.79 2.59 32.10
C LEU A 743 -19.88 1.45 32.52
N VAL A 744 -19.28 0.77 31.56
CA VAL A 744 -18.47 -0.44 31.79
C VAL A 744 -17.00 -0.16 31.57
N PHE A 745 -16.14 -0.54 32.50
CA PHE A 745 -14.67 -0.45 32.41
C PHE A 745 -14.04 -1.82 32.60
N ASP A 746 -13.00 -2.13 31.81
CA ASP A 746 -12.17 -3.31 31.99
C ASP A 746 -11.36 -3.27 33.29
N ALA A 747 -11.34 -4.37 34.06
CA ALA A 747 -10.59 -4.49 35.28
C ALA A 747 -9.06 -4.65 35.05
N TYR A 748 -8.58 -4.69 33.84
CA TYR A 748 -7.17 -4.95 33.48
C TYR A 748 -6.17 -3.94 34.07
N GLN A 749 -6.64 -2.79 34.57
CA GLN A 749 -5.81 -1.73 35.19
C GLN A 749 -6.17 -1.44 36.66
N VAL A 750 -6.95 -2.30 37.29
CA VAL A 750 -7.28 -2.15 38.73
C VAL A 750 -7.03 -3.48 39.44
N GLU A 751 -6.04 -3.51 40.34
CA GLU A 751 -5.77 -4.68 41.16
C GLU A 751 -6.92 -4.96 42.16
N ARG A 752 -8.02 -5.54 41.70
CA ARG A 752 -9.10 -6.03 42.57
C ARG A 752 -9.73 -7.31 41.98
N SER A 753 -9.91 -8.28 42.84
CA SER A 753 -10.32 -9.66 42.50
C SER A 753 -11.84 -9.91 42.42
N GLN A 754 -12.69 -8.87 42.56
CA GLN A 754 -14.16 -9.01 42.47
C GLN A 754 -14.76 -7.97 41.54
N PRO A 755 -15.84 -8.34 40.78
CA PRO A 755 -16.57 -7.37 40.00
C PRO A 755 -17.24 -6.38 40.91
N MET A 756 -17.11 -5.10 40.59
CA MET A 756 -17.69 -4.04 41.39
C MET A 756 -18.61 -3.19 40.53
N MET A 757 -19.89 -3.19 40.89
CA MET A 757 -20.86 -2.27 40.32
C MET A 757 -21.27 -1.30 41.44
N HIS A 758 -21.08 -0.02 41.22
CA HIS A 758 -21.52 1.02 42.15
C HIS A 758 -22.32 2.09 41.40
N LYS A 759 -23.16 2.76 42.15
CA LYS A 759 -23.91 3.86 41.62
C LYS A 759 -23.15 5.16 41.89
N ASP A 760 -22.90 5.95 40.87
CA ASP A 760 -22.28 7.28 40.95
C ASP A 760 -23.27 8.30 40.35
N GLY A 761 -23.85 9.13 41.25
CA GLY A 761 -24.97 9.98 40.87
C GLY A 761 -26.18 9.17 40.37
N ASP A 762 -26.59 9.42 39.17
CA ASP A 762 -27.76 8.74 38.52
C ASP A 762 -27.32 7.63 37.53
N ILE A 763 -26.03 7.34 37.40
CA ILE A 763 -25.51 6.30 36.52
C ILE A 763 -24.90 5.13 37.32
N TYR A 764 -24.79 3.97 36.69
CA TYR A 764 -24.11 2.82 37.23
C TYR A 764 -22.75 2.65 36.56
N VAL A 765 -21.71 2.48 37.35
CA VAL A 765 -20.33 2.22 36.87
C VAL A 765 -19.98 0.78 37.24
N ALA A 766 -19.71 -0.04 36.24
CA ALA A 766 -19.35 -1.45 36.39
C ALA A 766 -17.88 -1.67 35.99
N TYR A 767 -17.14 -2.36 36.85
CA TYR A 767 -15.80 -2.86 36.54
C TYR A 767 -15.87 -4.38 36.35
N THR A 768 -15.32 -4.88 35.20
CA THR A 768 -15.38 -6.30 34.88
C THR A 768 -14.52 -7.14 35.84
N LYS A 769 -14.67 -8.46 35.82
CA LYS A 769 -13.81 -9.40 36.52
C LYS A 769 -12.43 -9.47 35.84
N TYR A 770 -11.39 -9.80 36.60
CA TYR A 770 -10.09 -10.17 36.03
C TYR A 770 -10.30 -11.28 34.98
N ALA A 771 -9.82 -11.08 33.76
CA ALA A 771 -10.04 -11.92 32.57
C ALA A 771 -11.41 -11.89 31.90
N GLN A 772 -12.28 -10.93 32.24
CA GLN A 772 -13.52 -10.63 31.48
C GLN A 772 -13.37 -9.25 30.84
N SER A 773 -13.49 -9.16 29.50
CA SER A 773 -13.46 -7.86 28.79
C SER A 773 -14.78 -7.09 28.97
N ALA A 774 -14.74 -5.76 28.78
CA ALA A 774 -15.94 -4.93 28.75
C ALA A 774 -16.92 -5.42 27.69
N ASP A 775 -16.42 -5.92 26.56
CA ASP A 775 -17.19 -6.47 25.47
C ASP A 775 -18.05 -7.67 25.91
N GLN A 776 -17.45 -8.63 26.61
CA GLN A 776 -18.14 -9.80 27.14
C GLN A 776 -19.20 -9.41 28.19
N TYR A 777 -18.92 -8.40 29.01
CA TYR A 777 -19.89 -7.90 29.98
C TYR A 777 -21.06 -7.20 29.29
N ILE A 778 -20.81 -6.37 28.28
CA ILE A 778 -21.84 -5.66 27.51
C ILE A 778 -22.72 -6.67 26.75
N GLU A 779 -22.12 -7.72 26.17
CA GLU A 779 -22.87 -8.80 25.52
C GLU A 779 -23.82 -9.50 26.50
N GLN A 780 -23.32 -9.91 27.66
CA GLN A 780 -24.15 -10.56 28.70
C GLN A 780 -25.22 -9.63 29.22
N ALA A 781 -24.88 -8.39 29.55
CA ALA A 781 -25.84 -7.38 30.03
C ALA A 781 -26.92 -7.05 28.96
N THR A 782 -26.55 -7.00 27.70
CA THR A 782 -27.49 -6.81 26.59
C THR A 782 -28.52 -7.95 26.55
N HIS A 783 -28.07 -9.19 26.66
CA HIS A 783 -28.97 -10.35 26.66
C HIS A 783 -29.92 -10.36 27.86
N GLU A 784 -29.46 -10.00 29.04
CA GLU A 784 -30.26 -9.98 30.26
C GLU A 784 -31.26 -8.82 30.27
N LEU A 785 -30.88 -7.64 29.78
CA LEU A 785 -31.68 -6.43 29.83
C LEU A 785 -32.66 -6.27 28.63
N ALA A 786 -32.39 -6.92 27.50
CA ALA A 786 -33.19 -6.79 26.28
C ALA A 786 -34.68 -7.24 26.48
N SER A 787 -34.96 -8.08 27.46
CA SER A 787 -36.33 -8.51 27.82
C SER A 787 -37.17 -7.41 28.47
N ASN A 788 -36.55 -6.46 29.16
CA ASN A 788 -37.24 -5.47 30.01
C ASN A 788 -37.01 -4.01 29.56
N TYR A 789 -35.93 -3.76 28.78
CA TYR A 789 -35.50 -2.43 28.38
C TYR A 789 -35.29 -2.35 26.86
N GLN A 790 -35.49 -1.15 26.30
CA GLN A 790 -34.92 -0.83 24.98
C GLN A 790 -33.44 -0.54 25.15
N VAL A 791 -32.60 -1.54 24.86
CA VAL A 791 -31.16 -1.43 25.08
C VAL A 791 -30.47 -0.72 23.88
N ARG A 792 -29.66 0.30 24.18
CA ARG A 792 -28.69 0.91 23.23
C ARG A 792 -27.28 0.61 23.71
N VAL A 793 -26.36 0.36 22.79
CA VAL A 793 -24.96 0.08 23.10
C VAL A 793 -24.08 1.10 22.39
N ALA A 794 -23.28 1.84 23.17
CA ALA A 794 -22.35 2.84 22.70
C ALA A 794 -20.90 2.28 22.74
N THR A 795 -20.39 1.87 21.58
CA THR A 795 -19.02 1.40 21.37
C THR A 795 -18.62 1.57 19.91
N SER A 796 -17.32 1.71 19.63
CA SER A 796 -16.79 1.69 18.27
C SER A 796 -16.30 0.30 17.85
N ASP A 797 -16.29 -0.69 18.73
CA ASP A 797 -15.93 -2.05 18.40
C ASP A 797 -17.00 -2.70 17.52
N GLY A 798 -16.60 -3.08 16.29
CA GLY A 798 -17.50 -3.67 15.30
C GLY A 798 -18.05 -5.03 15.69
N ALA A 799 -17.31 -5.83 16.46
CA ALA A 799 -17.74 -7.15 16.92
C ALA A 799 -18.84 -7.01 17.99
N VAL A 800 -18.66 -6.14 18.98
CA VAL A 800 -19.65 -5.86 20.02
C VAL A 800 -20.92 -5.26 19.44
N GLN A 801 -20.79 -4.37 18.45
CA GLN A 801 -21.94 -3.80 17.73
C GLN A 801 -22.76 -4.87 17.02
N LEU A 802 -22.11 -5.83 16.37
CA LEU A 802 -22.80 -6.88 15.60
C LEU A 802 -23.54 -7.87 16.52
N ILE A 803 -22.89 -8.28 17.61
CA ILE A 803 -23.46 -9.20 18.61
C ILE A 803 -24.64 -8.54 19.31
N SER A 804 -24.49 -7.30 19.75
CA SER A 804 -25.57 -6.55 20.41
C SER A 804 -26.81 -6.38 19.50
N MET A 805 -26.61 -6.12 18.22
CA MET A 805 -27.70 -6.04 17.24
C MET A 805 -28.42 -7.38 17.04
N SER A 806 -27.70 -8.49 17.06
CA SER A 806 -28.30 -9.83 16.93
C SER A 806 -29.21 -10.17 18.11
N GLN A 807 -29.04 -9.52 19.24
CA GLN A 807 -29.82 -9.64 20.47
C GLN A 807 -30.93 -8.59 20.60
N GLY A 808 -31.17 -7.77 19.56
CA GLY A 808 -32.25 -6.78 19.49
C GLY A 808 -31.90 -5.42 20.08
N ALA A 809 -30.64 -5.14 20.45
CA ALA A 809 -30.21 -3.82 20.90
C ALA A 809 -29.94 -2.84 19.74
N GLN A 810 -30.15 -1.56 19.99
CA GLN A 810 -29.80 -0.49 19.06
C GLN A 810 -28.33 -0.11 19.26
N ARG A 811 -27.57 0.01 18.19
CA ARG A 811 -26.17 0.47 18.25
C ARG A 811 -26.08 1.98 18.12
N ILE A 812 -25.05 2.55 18.74
CA ILE A 812 -24.58 3.91 18.48
C ILE A 812 -23.04 3.88 18.46
N SER A 813 -22.42 4.45 17.44
CA SER A 813 -20.97 4.55 17.41
C SER A 813 -20.47 5.59 18.41
N ALA A 814 -19.22 5.45 18.91
CA ALA A 814 -18.63 6.42 19.84
C ALA A 814 -18.64 7.85 19.27
N ARG A 815 -18.50 8.02 17.96
CA ARG A 815 -18.51 9.32 17.28
C ARG A 815 -19.91 9.93 17.21
N GLU A 816 -20.93 9.15 16.91
CA GLU A 816 -22.33 9.59 16.93
C GLU A 816 -22.76 9.93 18.35
N PHE A 817 -22.34 9.12 19.32
CA PHE A 817 -22.65 9.35 20.72
C PHE A 817 -21.95 10.60 21.28
N LEU A 818 -20.71 10.91 20.89
CA LEU A 818 -20.04 12.16 21.21
C LEU A 818 -20.87 13.37 20.80
N LYS A 819 -21.40 13.33 19.56
CA LYS A 819 -22.24 14.41 19.05
C LYS A 819 -23.52 14.60 19.86
N GLU A 820 -24.20 13.51 20.25
CA GLU A 820 -25.37 13.56 21.12
C GLU A 820 -25.02 14.17 22.51
N VAL A 821 -23.87 13.81 23.07
CA VAL A 821 -23.41 14.32 24.37
C VAL A 821 -23.02 15.80 24.29
N GLU A 822 -22.36 16.24 23.23
CA GLU A 822 -22.00 17.64 22.99
C GLU A 822 -23.23 18.50 22.76
N GLU A 823 -24.22 18.05 21.98
CA GLU A 823 -25.49 18.74 21.76
C GLU A 823 -26.28 18.88 23.08
N THR A 824 -26.30 17.84 23.92
CA THR A 824 -26.91 17.87 25.24
C THR A 824 -26.18 18.87 26.16
N GLY A 825 -24.85 18.86 26.19
CA GLY A 825 -24.03 19.78 26.95
C GLY A 825 -24.24 21.25 26.53
N ALA A 826 -24.33 21.51 25.22
CA ALA A 826 -24.57 22.85 24.68
C ALA A 826 -25.98 23.36 25.02
N PHE A 827 -26.98 22.48 25.04
CA PHE A 827 -28.35 22.82 25.44
C PHE A 827 -28.41 23.15 26.92
N LEU A 828 -27.81 22.35 27.81
CA LEU A 828 -27.74 22.59 29.24
C LEU A 828 -27.02 23.90 29.58
N LEU A 829 -25.90 24.21 28.87
CA LEU A 829 -25.19 25.48 29.01
C LEU A 829 -26.05 26.68 28.61
N LYS A 830 -26.82 26.59 27.50
CA LYS A 830 -27.74 27.64 27.08
C LYS A 830 -28.89 27.83 28.07
N ALA A 831 -29.45 26.75 28.61
CA ALA A 831 -30.46 26.80 29.63
C ALA A 831 -29.95 27.44 30.93
N HIS A 832 -28.75 27.11 31.37
CA HIS A 832 -28.10 27.75 32.53
C HIS A 832 -27.74 29.22 32.30
N GLN A 833 -27.31 29.60 31.11
CA GLN A 833 -27.05 30.97 30.74
C GLN A 833 -28.33 31.81 30.73
N GLN A 834 -29.45 31.25 30.28
CA GLN A 834 -30.76 31.95 30.32
C GLN A 834 -31.30 32.10 31.75
N GLN A 835 -31.09 31.18 32.65
CA GLN A 835 -31.44 31.29 34.06
C GLN A 835 -30.56 32.23 34.84
N ASN A 836 -29.24 32.28 34.56
CA ASN A 836 -28.32 33.17 35.25
C ASN A 836 -28.34 34.62 34.73
N THR A 837 -28.90 34.89 33.52
CA THR A 837 -29.06 36.26 33.04
C THR A 837 -30.04 37.09 33.86
N TYR A 838 -30.91 36.41 34.63
CA TYR A 838 -31.87 37.12 35.53
C TYR A 838 -31.28 37.49 36.91
N HIS A 839 -30.20 36.83 37.39
CA HIS A 839 -29.66 37.03 38.72
C HIS A 839 -28.34 37.84 38.81
N PHE A 840 -27.58 37.94 37.71
CA PHE A 840 -26.26 38.59 37.69
C PHE A 840 -26.22 39.96 37.01
N ALA A 841 -27.32 40.39 36.35
CA ALA A 841 -27.33 41.67 35.64
C ALA A 841 -27.46 42.89 36.56
N GLN A 842 -27.88 42.76 37.85
CA GLN A 842 -27.98 43.86 38.80
C GLN A 842 -26.69 44.22 39.55
N PRO A 843 -25.87 43.28 40.07
CA PRO A 843 -24.68 43.65 40.81
C PRO A 843 -23.54 44.20 39.93
N LEU A 844 -23.35 43.72 38.70
CA LEU A 844 -22.29 44.17 37.79
C LEU A 844 -22.55 45.50 37.15
N ALA A 845 -23.83 45.87 36.95
CA ALA A 845 -24.21 47.19 36.48
C ALA A 845 -24.01 48.26 37.58
N ALA A 846 -24.15 47.87 38.87
CA ALA A 846 -23.86 48.74 40.02
C ALA A 846 -22.34 48.98 40.22
N LEU A 847 -21.51 47.97 40.02
CA LEU A 847 -20.04 48.09 40.08
C LEU A 847 -19.47 48.91 38.95
N ARG A 848 -19.96 48.77 37.73
CA ARG A 848 -19.56 49.63 36.61
C ARG A 848 -19.96 51.10 36.75
N LYS A 849 -21.04 51.40 37.47
CA LYS A 849 -21.36 52.81 37.78
C LYS A 849 -20.42 53.38 38.87
N GLN A 850 -19.98 52.58 39.86
CA GLN A 850 -19.02 53.03 40.85
C GLN A 850 -17.62 53.29 40.25
N ASP A 851 -17.14 52.50 39.31
CA ASP A 851 -15.87 52.73 38.61
C ASP A 851 -15.93 53.97 37.72
N HIS A 852 -17.07 54.25 37.03
CA HIS A 852 -17.22 55.46 36.22
C HIS A 852 -17.36 56.75 37.04
N ASP A 853 -17.91 56.65 38.27
CA ASP A 853 -17.99 57.81 39.18
C ASP A 853 -16.69 58.06 39.90
N ALA A 854 -15.84 57.03 40.13
CA ALA A 854 -14.48 57.16 40.65
C ALA A 854 -13.51 57.79 39.62
N GLU A 855 -13.56 57.36 38.37
CA GLU A 855 -12.75 57.97 37.26
C GLU A 855 -13.17 59.44 36.92
N ARG A 856 -14.39 59.85 37.26
CA ARG A 856 -14.84 61.24 37.14
C ARG A 856 -14.35 62.13 38.29
N SER A 857 -14.32 61.60 39.50
CA SER A 857 -13.81 62.34 40.65
C SER A 857 -12.27 62.58 40.56
N GLU A 858 -11.51 61.60 40.09
CA GLU A 858 -10.05 61.74 39.84
C GLU A 858 -9.71 62.73 38.73
N LYS A 859 -10.53 62.91 37.68
CA LYS A 859 -10.37 63.89 36.60
C LYS A 859 -10.79 65.27 36.99
N GLU A 860 -11.69 65.48 37.95
CA GLU A 860 -12.06 66.80 38.50
C GLU A 860 -11.03 67.31 39.53
N ASP A 861 -10.32 66.44 40.26
CA ASP A 861 -9.24 66.82 41.20
C ASP A 861 -7.91 67.12 40.49
N GLU A 862 -7.64 66.60 39.28
CA GLU A 862 -6.47 67.01 38.48
C GLU A 862 -6.63 68.31 37.73
N GLN A 863 -7.86 68.82 37.52
CA GLN A 863 -8.10 70.13 36.91
C GLN A 863 -8.15 71.27 37.88
N ASN A 864 -8.15 71.04 39.24
CA ASN A 864 -8.14 72.12 40.27
C ASN A 864 -6.76 72.36 40.91
N THR A 865 -5.70 71.67 40.45
CA THR A 865 -4.32 71.85 40.93
C THR A 865 -3.32 72.21 39.86
N SER A 866 -3.73 73.00 38.87
CA SER A 866 -2.80 73.68 37.96
C SER A 866 -3.14 75.18 37.84
#